data_05d0b14182099de44a926dbdf609c390
#
_entry.id   05d0b14182099de44a926dbdf609c390
#
_cell.length_a   1.000
_cell.length_b   1.000
_cell.length_c   1.000
_cell.angle_alpha   90.00
_cell.angle_beta   90.00
_cell.angle_gamma   90.00
#
_symmetry.space_group_name_H-M   'P 1'
#
loop_
_entity.id
_entity.type
_entity.pdbx_description
1 polymer ?
#
loop_
_entity_poly.entity_id
_entity_poly.type
_entity_poly.pdbx_seq_one_letter_code
_entity_poly.pdbx_strand_id
1 'polypeptide(L)'
;MQRLWILLTLWAALLASCGAPRPSSDATTAPGATPTRGSETVTISFAVWEYERDAYQTLADRFTTEHPDIKVVLVSLDDTLVDESGNYKSINPLNFLRRIVSAADTAPSSYWLTPEAFGTPLLLDLKPLMDANPSFQRNDFLPGTLERYTAKGGIWALPRSYSVPLIIYNRTLFQNANLPEPRPGWTWDDLLAAAERLTERSGSTILTYGFLEPSGGALTLMSLLEKQGINPLTASAAEVDLTAPEYVAALERIQEWRRTGVLIEPYSHGASAEDPTRLVREGRVAIWSDMFYISNDDGSPWTPDFPVGRAPFPKGSFYDPFFSSTEGFIISGGTAHPAAAWRWIEWLSRQPVAEDQQSFVPFSRLPARQSVAQQTEFWNKLDPQTAEAYRWAIANSGTLPSSQFDYTVISALSQAVSKITSDPKANVRQVLADAQRQLRESIAQRELTPTPKPNLNPVVVATPEPQEAPVGATTVTFGTYGYDPAQMRRIARAFREQRPDIFVQLKQFEWTPEMQEATAATLAQTNDCFFWFGPLSRNDEAALLDLRPLIEADPTFPRDDIFPAALAQYSREGRIYGLPYSINMRTLVYNHAAFEAAGVQPPRAEWKPSDFLAAAQALTRGEGNDQRWGYVPLGGPQADLLFFISQFGARLVVGEGKDLRPNYIDPKTIAAIRWYLDLSIVHKVSPPLKFYYKRDDVSGQDRSYELAQSGRVGMWFGYAETFQEGVITQPIAPEGGPALPTAVPLTPVERDIRAAPLPVGAAGVPPSELFLRGLFISARAQQPQACWEWIKFLSSDTSLMYSDMPARRSIAQSETFLKQIPPERAAQFEAIRATLAIPSQNVNDQNAFYGQYSDPYWFFKALSAVVEKGANLEKELAEAQRFATAFAECMNRANARAPACAKEVDPDYKGFNVEEEEMRPLPAGYAP
;
A
#
# COMPACT_ATOMS: atom_id res chain seq x y z
N MET A 1 -9.90 31.23 -42.68
CA MET A 1 -9.25 32.00 -43.77
C MET A 1 -7.76 31.94 -43.56
N GLN A 2 -7.15 31.29 -44.50
CA GLN A 2 -5.87 31.58 -45.17
C GLN A 2 -4.64 31.41 -44.29
N ARG A 3 -3.93 30.38 -44.54
CA ARG A 3 -2.94 29.95 -45.59
C ARG A 3 -1.53 30.14 -45.04
N LEU A 4 -0.73 29.11 -44.88
CA LEU A 4 -0.05 28.18 -45.83
C LEU A 4 1.25 28.82 -46.38
N TRP A 5 2.24 27.96 -46.53
CA TRP A 5 3.44 28.02 -47.37
C TRP A 5 4.72 28.44 -46.63
N ILE A 6 5.92 27.80 -46.78
CA ILE A 6 6.56 26.89 -47.78
C ILE A 6 7.83 26.32 -47.06
N LEU A 7 8.18 25.04 -46.96
CA LEU A 7 8.75 24.10 -47.93
C LEU A 7 10.03 24.48 -48.65
N LEU A 8 11.07 23.65 -48.45
CA LEU A 8 12.05 23.15 -49.41
C LEU A 8 13.24 24.05 -49.83
N THR A 9 14.45 23.48 -49.63
CA THR A 9 15.39 22.95 -50.64
C THR A 9 16.63 22.41 -49.93
N LEU A 10 17.07 21.20 -49.92
CA LEU A 10 17.41 20.17 -50.90
C LEU A 10 18.64 20.43 -51.79
N TRP A 11 19.59 19.49 -51.64
CA TRP A 11 20.58 18.98 -52.62
C TRP A 11 21.78 19.84 -52.98
N ALA A 12 22.93 19.37 -53.22
CA ALA A 12 23.72 18.14 -53.49
C ALA A 12 25.14 18.61 -53.80
N ALA A 13 26.19 17.88 -53.83
CA ALA A 13 26.66 16.76 -54.56
C ALA A 13 28.12 16.44 -54.11
N LEU A 14 28.51 15.22 -53.87
CA LEU A 14 29.00 14.22 -54.80
C LEU A 14 30.32 14.48 -55.54
N LEU A 15 31.28 13.54 -55.26
CA LEU A 15 32.32 13.01 -56.17
C LEU A 15 33.60 13.86 -56.31
N ALA A 16 34.81 13.38 -56.29
CA ALA A 16 35.51 12.16 -56.67
C ALA A 16 36.94 12.27 -56.16
N SER A 17 37.73 11.42 -55.96
CA SER A 17 38.26 10.14 -56.48
C SER A 17 39.81 10.13 -56.38
N CYS A 18 40.30 9.00 -55.94
CA CYS A 18 41.55 8.32 -56.33
C CYS A 18 42.92 8.99 -56.31
N GLY A 19 43.86 8.34 -55.62
CA GLY A 19 45.27 8.45 -55.96
C GLY A 19 46.21 8.06 -54.81
N ALA A 20 46.57 6.79 -54.69
CA ALA A 20 47.78 6.41 -54.03
C ALA A 20 48.96 6.55 -55.00
N PRO A 21 50.21 6.76 -54.55
CA PRO A 21 51.11 5.63 -54.36
C PRO A 21 52.02 5.67 -53.07
N ARG A 22 52.42 4.52 -52.66
CA ARG A 22 53.62 4.20 -51.82
C ARG A 22 54.87 4.17 -52.72
N PRO A 23 56.13 4.07 -52.21
CA PRO A 23 56.64 4.01 -50.84
C PRO A 23 57.95 4.86 -50.63
N SER A 24 58.47 4.94 -49.42
CA SER A 24 59.86 4.59 -49.12
C SER A 24 60.26 4.96 -47.68
N SER A 25 60.95 3.98 -47.10
CA SER A 25 61.68 3.99 -45.81
C SER A 25 62.54 5.19 -45.54
N ASP A 26 62.56 5.65 -44.28
CA ASP A 26 63.75 5.58 -43.46
C ASP A 26 63.41 5.96 -41.97
N ALA A 27 64.06 5.21 -41.13
CA ALA A 27 63.97 5.27 -39.66
C ALA A 27 64.68 6.43 -39.05
N THR A 28 64.11 7.08 -38.06
CA THR A 28 64.87 7.64 -36.93
C THR A 28 64.02 7.50 -35.66
N THR A 29 64.42 6.69 -34.74
CA THR A 29 64.03 6.46 -33.40
C THR A 29 64.12 7.72 -32.55
N ALA A 30 62.95 8.15 -32.00
CA ALA A 30 62.89 9.05 -30.83
C ALA A 30 62.18 8.32 -29.67
N PRO A 31 62.64 8.50 -28.40
CA PRO A 31 62.25 7.58 -27.32
C PRO A 31 60.83 7.77 -26.80
N GLY A 32 60.16 6.66 -26.66
CA GLY A 32 59.17 6.31 -25.66
C GLY A 32 58.14 7.35 -25.22
N ALA A 33 57.02 7.46 -25.97
CA ALA A 33 55.77 7.83 -25.34
C ALA A 33 55.23 6.56 -24.63
N THR A 34 55.23 6.55 -23.32
CA THR A 34 54.57 5.58 -22.48
C THR A 34 53.09 5.57 -22.89
N PRO A 35 52.45 4.42 -23.13
CA PRO A 35 51.02 4.38 -23.39
C PRO A 35 50.34 4.95 -22.15
N THR A 36 49.58 6.01 -22.32
CA THR A 36 48.64 6.50 -21.33
C THR A 36 47.72 5.33 -20.99
N ARG A 37 47.88 4.77 -19.81
CA ARG A 37 46.95 3.84 -19.20
C ARG A 37 45.58 4.50 -19.31
N GLY A 38 44.66 3.94 -20.10
CA GLY A 38 43.27 4.34 -20.10
C GLY A 38 42.85 4.33 -18.63
N SER A 39 42.32 5.43 -18.14
CA SER A 39 41.79 5.52 -16.77
C SER A 39 40.73 4.44 -16.62
N GLU A 40 41.04 3.45 -15.81
CA GLU A 40 40.09 2.39 -15.48
C GLU A 40 38.86 3.05 -14.82
N THR A 41 37.66 2.87 -15.40
CA THR A 41 36.43 3.47 -14.89
C THR A 41 36.15 2.90 -13.51
N VAL A 42 36.07 3.77 -12.51
CA VAL A 42 35.70 3.40 -11.14
C VAL A 42 34.21 3.18 -11.05
N THR A 43 33.78 2.02 -10.56
CA THR A 43 32.37 1.75 -10.29
C THR A 43 32.09 1.95 -8.81
N ILE A 44 31.06 2.74 -8.50
CA ILE A 44 30.52 2.92 -7.15
C ILE A 44 29.03 2.55 -7.14
N SER A 45 28.53 2.20 -5.97
CA SER A 45 27.13 1.86 -5.76
C SER A 45 26.39 2.94 -4.98
N PHE A 46 25.12 3.17 -5.35
CA PHE A 46 24.21 4.06 -4.65
C PHE A 46 22.92 3.31 -4.31
N ALA A 47 22.57 3.27 -3.02
CA ALA A 47 21.34 2.65 -2.56
C ALA A 47 20.15 3.57 -2.82
N VAL A 48 19.04 3.01 -3.32
CA VAL A 48 17.80 3.75 -3.64
C VAL A 48 16.59 2.94 -3.21
N TRP A 49 15.49 3.61 -2.85
CA TRP A 49 14.19 2.98 -2.79
C TRP A 49 13.72 2.65 -4.20
N GLU A 50 12.97 1.57 -4.36
CA GLU A 50 12.56 1.12 -5.70
C GLU A 50 11.68 2.16 -6.40
N TYR A 51 10.78 2.82 -5.68
CA TYR A 51 9.95 3.89 -6.23
C TYR A 51 10.73 5.15 -6.67
N GLU A 52 12.00 5.33 -6.25
CA GLU A 52 12.87 6.43 -6.66
C GLU A 52 13.88 6.01 -7.75
N ARG A 53 13.92 4.72 -8.12
CA ARG A 53 14.95 4.14 -8.98
C ARG A 53 15.11 4.89 -10.30
N ASP A 54 14.01 5.13 -11.03
CA ASP A 54 14.06 5.75 -12.36
C ASP A 54 14.57 7.19 -12.29
N ALA A 55 14.15 7.94 -11.26
CA ALA A 55 14.66 9.29 -11.03
C ALA A 55 16.16 9.31 -10.76
N TYR A 56 16.64 8.41 -9.88
CA TYR A 56 18.10 8.31 -9.61
C TYR A 56 18.87 7.68 -10.76
N GLN A 57 18.30 6.81 -11.59
CA GLN A 57 18.95 6.30 -12.79
C GLN A 57 19.22 7.42 -13.78
N THR A 58 18.24 8.29 -14.01
CA THR A 58 18.41 9.50 -14.85
C THR A 58 19.55 10.39 -14.33
N LEU A 59 19.64 10.58 -13.03
CA LEU A 59 20.74 11.36 -12.41
C LEU A 59 22.09 10.66 -12.53
N ALA A 60 22.14 9.34 -12.35
CA ALA A 60 23.36 8.54 -12.47
C ALA A 60 23.91 8.55 -13.90
N ASP A 61 23.04 8.43 -14.91
CA ASP A 61 23.43 8.48 -16.33
C ASP A 61 23.98 9.86 -16.70
N ARG A 62 23.32 10.93 -16.22
CA ARG A 62 23.80 12.31 -16.42
C ARG A 62 25.15 12.54 -15.74
N PHE A 63 25.30 12.09 -14.48
CA PHE A 63 26.57 12.17 -13.76
C PHE A 63 27.70 11.43 -14.48
N THR A 64 27.45 10.20 -14.95
CA THR A 64 28.43 9.40 -15.70
C THR A 64 28.82 10.08 -17.02
N THR A 65 27.87 10.77 -17.68
CA THR A 65 28.16 11.58 -18.88
C THR A 65 29.09 12.76 -18.56
N GLU A 66 28.87 13.45 -17.44
CA GLU A 66 29.72 14.58 -16.98
C GLU A 66 31.06 14.10 -16.37
N HIS A 67 31.10 12.86 -15.85
CA HIS A 67 32.24 12.23 -15.17
C HIS A 67 32.48 10.81 -15.68
N PRO A 68 33.00 10.65 -16.91
CA PRO A 68 33.14 9.33 -17.56
C PRO A 68 34.12 8.37 -16.89
N ASP A 69 34.90 8.86 -15.95
CA ASP A 69 35.80 8.07 -15.08
C ASP A 69 35.09 7.38 -13.91
N ILE A 70 33.78 7.66 -13.69
CA ILE A 70 32.96 7.08 -12.60
C ILE A 70 31.65 6.53 -13.16
N LYS A 71 31.39 5.25 -12.92
CA LYS A 71 30.08 4.60 -13.17
C LYS A 71 29.33 4.46 -11.84
N VAL A 72 28.07 4.89 -11.80
CA VAL A 72 27.18 4.71 -10.63
C VAL A 72 26.22 3.57 -10.92
N VAL A 73 26.16 2.58 -10.02
CA VAL A 73 25.24 1.43 -10.09
C VAL A 73 24.24 1.52 -8.95
N LEU A 74 22.93 1.42 -9.26
CA LEU A 74 21.88 1.51 -8.26
C LEU A 74 21.64 0.17 -7.56
N VAL A 75 21.57 0.19 -6.22
CA VAL A 75 21.30 -0.95 -5.35
C VAL A 75 19.99 -0.67 -4.61
N SER A 76 19.08 -1.64 -4.56
CA SER A 76 17.78 -1.46 -3.88
C SER A 76 17.94 -1.43 -2.37
N LEU A 77 17.37 -0.40 -1.74
CA LEU A 77 17.20 -0.34 -0.28
C LEU A 77 16.21 -1.39 0.21
N ASP A 78 15.18 -1.67 -0.57
CA ASP A 78 14.15 -2.67 -0.24
C ASP A 78 14.79 -4.05 -0.03
N ASP A 79 15.79 -4.42 -0.81
CA ASP A 79 16.54 -5.67 -0.64
C ASP A 79 17.25 -5.77 0.72
N THR A 80 17.51 -4.65 1.38
CA THR A 80 18.18 -4.61 2.68
C THR A 80 17.23 -4.79 3.87
N LEU A 81 15.93 -4.59 3.65
CA LEU A 81 14.88 -4.64 4.68
C LEU A 81 14.32 -6.04 4.90
N VAL A 82 14.37 -6.91 3.90
CA VAL A 82 13.81 -8.25 3.97
C VAL A 82 14.82 -9.24 4.57
N ASP A 83 14.31 -10.25 5.30
CA ASP A 83 15.13 -11.36 5.80
C ASP A 83 15.31 -12.45 4.73
N GLU A 84 15.99 -13.55 5.10
CA GLU A 84 16.21 -14.69 4.21
C GLU A 84 14.90 -15.36 3.77
N SER A 85 13.82 -15.18 4.54
CA SER A 85 12.48 -15.67 4.23
C SER A 85 11.62 -14.67 3.47
N GLY A 86 12.12 -13.45 3.21
CA GLY A 86 11.40 -12.41 2.48
C GLY A 86 10.45 -11.56 3.33
N ASN A 87 10.45 -11.73 4.63
CA ASN A 87 9.60 -10.93 5.49
C ASN A 87 10.28 -9.63 5.90
N TYR A 88 9.52 -8.54 5.92
CA TYR A 88 9.98 -7.30 6.55
C TYR A 88 10.12 -7.54 8.05
N LYS A 89 11.33 -7.35 8.57
CA LYS A 89 11.56 -7.36 10.02
C LYS A 89 11.61 -5.94 10.55
N SER A 90 10.96 -5.72 11.69
CA SER A 90 11.25 -4.54 12.50
C SER A 90 12.74 -4.58 12.90
N ILE A 91 13.54 -3.75 12.24
CA ILE A 91 15.00 -3.73 12.41
C ILE A 91 15.35 -2.49 13.20
N ASN A 92 16.20 -2.67 14.23
CA ASN A 92 16.82 -1.54 14.90
C ASN A 92 17.52 -0.63 13.86
N PRO A 93 17.35 0.72 13.91
CA PRO A 93 17.92 1.65 12.94
C PRO A 93 19.41 1.46 12.67
N LEU A 94 20.22 1.15 13.68
CA LEU A 94 21.65 0.90 13.50
C LEU A 94 21.97 -0.41 12.78
N ASN A 95 21.18 -1.46 13.00
CA ASN A 95 21.30 -2.69 12.25
C ASN A 95 20.85 -2.51 10.80
N PHE A 96 19.84 -1.66 10.55
CA PHE A 96 19.42 -1.29 9.21
C PHE A 96 20.50 -0.48 8.50
N LEU A 97 21.04 0.56 9.15
CA LEU A 97 22.18 1.33 8.64
C LEU A 97 23.35 0.40 8.25
N ARG A 98 23.71 -0.56 9.13
CA ARG A 98 24.78 -1.51 8.83
C ARG A 98 24.53 -2.29 7.54
N ARG A 99 23.30 -2.75 7.30
CA ARG A 99 22.93 -3.45 6.06
C ARG A 99 23.12 -2.54 4.85
N ILE A 100 22.62 -1.31 4.91
CA ILE A 100 22.74 -0.33 3.83
C ILE A 100 24.22 -0.10 3.48
N VAL A 101 25.05 0.25 4.46
CA VAL A 101 26.45 0.59 4.24
C VAL A 101 27.34 -0.63 3.93
N SER A 102 26.82 -1.85 4.10
CA SER A 102 27.44 -3.07 3.60
C SER A 102 27.03 -3.38 2.16
N ALA A 103 25.88 -2.87 1.69
CA ALA A 103 25.34 -3.14 0.37
C ALA A 103 25.77 -2.09 -0.67
N ALA A 104 26.00 -0.84 -0.26
CA ALA A 104 26.32 0.26 -1.18
C ALA A 104 27.38 1.21 -0.62
N ASP A 105 28.16 1.82 -1.54
CA ASP A 105 29.17 2.83 -1.22
C ASP A 105 28.54 4.12 -0.70
N THR A 106 27.37 4.47 -1.23
CA THR A 106 26.64 5.68 -0.90
C THR A 106 25.13 5.39 -0.78
N ALA A 107 24.44 6.16 0.04
CA ALA A 107 23.00 6.01 0.25
C ALA A 107 22.33 7.33 0.66
N PRO A 108 21.01 7.51 0.47
CA PRO A 108 20.28 8.60 1.08
C PRO A 108 20.25 8.42 2.61
N SER A 109 20.28 9.51 3.34
CA SER A 109 20.01 9.53 4.78
C SER A 109 18.50 9.64 5.00
N SER A 110 17.98 8.97 6.03
CA SER A 110 16.58 9.02 6.40
C SER A 110 16.43 8.82 7.91
N TYR A 111 15.21 8.56 8.39
CA TYR A 111 14.88 8.35 9.82
C TYR A 111 15.74 7.28 10.53
N TRP A 112 16.37 6.39 9.79
CA TRP A 112 17.27 5.36 10.33
C TRP A 112 18.70 5.88 10.64
N LEU A 113 19.07 7.07 10.17
CA LEU A 113 20.37 7.68 10.49
C LEU A 113 20.27 8.41 11.84
N THR A 114 20.58 7.69 12.90
CA THR A 114 20.53 8.21 14.27
C THR A 114 21.90 8.71 14.74
N PRO A 115 21.95 9.65 15.70
CA PRO A 115 23.21 10.20 16.23
C PRO A 115 24.19 9.17 16.82
N GLU A 116 23.69 8.00 17.23
CA GLU A 116 24.50 6.89 17.71
C GLU A 116 25.42 6.34 16.63
N ALA A 117 25.02 6.46 15.36
CA ALA A 117 25.84 6.05 14.21
C ALA A 117 27.05 6.96 14.00
N PHE A 118 26.95 8.21 14.44
CA PHE A 118 28.01 9.20 14.22
C PHE A 118 29.30 8.84 14.96
N GLY A 119 30.43 8.93 14.28
CA GLY A 119 31.73 8.53 14.80
C GLY A 119 31.97 7.02 14.91
N THR A 120 31.10 6.21 14.30
CA THR A 120 31.27 4.76 14.19
C THR A 120 31.95 4.38 12.87
N PRO A 121 32.61 3.21 12.78
CA PRO A 121 33.18 2.72 11.53
C PRO A 121 32.17 2.43 10.41
N LEU A 122 30.87 2.56 10.66
CA LEU A 122 29.83 2.36 9.63
C LEU A 122 29.79 3.51 8.62
N LEU A 123 30.15 4.71 9.04
CA LEU A 123 30.06 5.91 8.22
C LEU A 123 31.48 6.51 7.96
N LEU A 124 31.65 7.05 6.77
CA LEU A 124 32.83 7.85 6.45
C LEU A 124 32.61 9.30 6.94
N ASP A 125 33.62 9.86 7.63
CA ASP A 125 33.61 11.29 7.96
C ASP A 125 33.84 12.13 6.70
N LEU A 126 32.86 12.96 6.37
CA LEU A 126 32.87 13.81 5.18
C LEU A 126 33.73 15.08 5.38
N LYS A 127 34.03 15.44 6.63
CA LYS A 127 34.75 16.69 6.93
C LYS A 127 36.09 16.81 6.23
N PRO A 128 36.96 15.77 6.22
CA PRO A 128 38.23 15.83 5.48
C PRO A 128 38.09 16.01 3.98
N LEU A 129 37.03 15.40 3.38
CA LEU A 129 36.73 15.51 1.94
C LEU A 129 36.19 16.93 1.60
N MET A 130 35.40 17.51 2.47
CA MET A 130 34.94 18.90 2.34
C MET A 130 36.12 19.87 2.48
N ASP A 131 37.01 19.66 3.44
CA ASP A 131 38.16 20.53 3.70
C ASP A 131 39.21 20.46 2.56
N ALA A 132 39.32 19.30 1.90
CA ALA A 132 40.21 19.11 0.76
C ALA A 132 39.64 19.66 -0.57
N ASN A 133 38.36 20.01 -0.61
CA ASN A 133 37.70 20.55 -1.82
C ASN A 133 37.54 22.08 -1.72
N PRO A 134 38.45 22.88 -2.36
CA PRO A 134 38.38 24.36 -2.31
C PRO A 134 37.06 24.94 -2.90
N SER A 135 36.42 24.20 -3.79
CA SER A 135 35.17 24.64 -4.43
C SER A 135 33.93 24.30 -3.60
N PHE A 136 34.09 23.56 -2.50
CA PHE A 136 32.98 23.21 -1.62
C PHE A 136 32.57 24.39 -0.73
N GLN A 137 31.44 24.97 -1.04
CA GLN A 137 30.92 26.15 -0.32
C GLN A 137 30.08 25.74 0.87
N ARG A 138 30.68 25.67 2.08
CA ARG A 138 29.91 25.36 3.31
C ARG A 138 28.83 26.39 3.61
N ASN A 139 29.11 27.65 3.33
CA ASN A 139 28.18 28.77 3.56
C ASN A 139 26.98 28.77 2.58
N ASP A 140 26.96 27.86 1.60
CA ASP A 140 25.85 27.68 0.68
C ASP A 140 24.69 26.90 1.32
N PHE A 141 24.93 26.22 2.43
CA PHE A 141 23.86 25.49 3.14
C PHE A 141 23.00 26.44 3.98
N LEU A 142 21.68 26.12 4.04
CA LEU A 142 20.78 26.80 4.95
C LEU A 142 21.20 26.51 6.40
N PRO A 143 21.13 27.53 7.30
CA PRO A 143 21.49 27.37 8.72
C PRO A 143 20.77 26.16 9.35
N GLY A 144 21.50 25.38 10.15
CA GLY A 144 20.94 24.22 10.85
C GLY A 144 20.95 22.91 10.03
N THR A 145 21.04 22.95 8.69
CA THR A 145 20.96 21.72 7.87
C THR A 145 22.23 20.88 7.95
N LEU A 146 23.41 21.48 7.83
CA LEU A 146 24.69 20.78 7.94
C LEU A 146 25.03 20.44 9.42
N GLU A 147 24.62 21.29 10.32
CA GLU A 147 24.84 21.15 11.77
C GLU A 147 24.14 19.89 12.32
N ARG A 148 23.00 19.48 11.76
CA ARG A 148 22.29 18.25 12.15
C ARG A 148 23.13 16.98 11.97
N TYR A 149 24.01 17.00 10.98
CA TYR A 149 24.90 15.86 10.68
C TYR A 149 26.31 16.07 11.25
N THR A 150 26.53 17.14 12.05
CA THR A 150 27.82 17.47 12.65
C THR A 150 27.84 16.99 14.10
N ALA A 151 28.68 16.02 14.41
CA ALA A 151 28.83 15.49 15.76
C ALA A 151 30.22 14.84 15.92
N LYS A 152 30.70 14.75 17.17
CA LYS A 152 31.98 14.09 17.51
C LYS A 152 33.19 14.58 16.68
N GLY A 153 33.15 15.85 16.27
CA GLY A 153 34.21 16.50 15.49
C GLY A 153 34.20 16.20 13.98
N GLY A 154 33.28 15.38 13.49
CA GLY A 154 33.09 15.00 12.08
C GLY A 154 31.75 15.47 11.51
N ILE A 155 31.57 15.26 10.18
CA ILE A 155 30.34 15.48 9.43
C ILE A 155 29.94 14.16 8.77
N TRP A 156 28.75 13.65 9.10
CA TRP A 156 28.40 12.25 8.83
C TRP A 156 27.38 12.05 7.69
N ALA A 157 26.76 13.15 7.21
CA ALA A 157 25.97 13.14 5.99
C ALA A 157 26.01 14.51 5.33
N LEU A 158 25.71 14.55 4.01
CA LEU A 158 25.65 15.77 3.20
C LEU A 158 24.17 16.11 2.94
N PRO A 159 23.64 17.23 3.46
CA PRO A 159 22.24 17.61 3.29
C PRO A 159 21.86 17.83 1.82
N ARG A 160 20.65 17.39 1.43
CA ARG A 160 20.02 17.65 0.13
C ARG A 160 18.80 18.55 0.27
N SER A 161 17.92 18.18 1.19
CA SER A 161 16.66 18.90 1.42
C SER A 161 16.37 19.02 2.91
N TYR A 162 15.53 20.01 3.21
CA TYR A 162 15.02 20.28 4.54
C TYR A 162 13.51 20.43 4.48
N SER A 163 12.80 19.74 5.35
CA SER A 163 11.36 19.81 5.44
C SER A 163 10.94 20.28 6.81
N VAL A 164 10.06 21.24 6.87
CA VAL A 164 9.42 21.73 8.08
C VAL A 164 7.97 22.04 7.80
N PRO A 165 7.03 21.45 8.54
CA PRO A 165 5.61 21.71 8.34
C PRO A 165 5.21 23.07 8.85
N LEU A 166 4.12 23.60 8.29
CA LEU A 166 3.51 24.85 8.68
C LEU A 166 2.08 24.60 9.20
N ILE A 167 1.61 25.51 10.04
CA ILE A 167 0.20 25.66 10.33
C ILE A 167 -0.47 26.40 9.18
N ILE A 168 -1.64 25.93 8.79
CA ILE A 168 -2.55 26.59 7.85
C ILE A 168 -3.78 27.04 8.63
N TYR A 169 -4.32 28.22 8.33
CA TYR A 169 -5.51 28.71 8.99
C TYR A 169 -6.45 29.42 8.02
N ASN A 170 -7.76 29.35 8.31
CA ASN A 170 -8.80 30.03 7.55
C ASN A 170 -8.88 31.50 7.95
N ARG A 171 -8.42 32.42 7.07
CA ARG A 171 -8.41 33.88 7.33
C ARG A 171 -9.80 34.43 7.60
N THR A 172 -10.81 33.95 6.89
CA THR A 172 -12.19 34.43 7.04
C THR A 172 -12.71 34.19 8.46
N LEU A 173 -12.40 33.00 9.04
CA LEU A 173 -12.82 32.71 10.43
C LEU A 173 -12.09 33.61 11.43
N PHE A 174 -10.79 33.87 11.27
CA PHE A 174 -10.04 34.79 12.12
C PHE A 174 -10.57 36.23 12.02
N GLN A 175 -10.87 36.69 10.80
CA GLN A 175 -11.43 38.03 10.58
C GLN A 175 -12.82 38.17 11.19
N ASN A 176 -13.72 37.20 10.99
CA ASN A 176 -15.07 37.22 11.56
C ASN A 176 -15.07 37.22 13.11
N ALA A 177 -14.10 36.51 13.71
CA ALA A 177 -13.93 36.48 15.16
C ALA A 177 -13.16 37.70 15.72
N ASN A 178 -12.72 38.61 14.86
CA ASN A 178 -11.86 39.76 15.22
C ASN A 178 -10.61 39.33 16.01
N LEU A 179 -9.97 38.21 15.53
CA LEU A 179 -8.74 37.68 16.10
C LEU A 179 -7.53 38.07 15.27
N PRO A 180 -6.38 38.35 15.90
CA PRO A 180 -5.13 38.56 15.18
C PRO A 180 -4.72 37.27 14.49
N GLU A 181 -4.25 37.39 13.24
CA GLU A 181 -3.72 36.25 12.51
C GLU A 181 -2.44 35.70 13.17
N PRO A 182 -2.19 34.36 13.10
CA PRO A 182 -0.97 33.75 13.57
C PRO A 182 0.29 34.37 12.95
N ARG A 183 1.35 34.55 13.73
CA ARG A 183 2.61 35.17 13.32
C ARG A 183 3.80 34.31 13.75
N PRO A 184 4.97 34.46 13.12
CA PRO A 184 6.20 33.89 13.64
C PRO A 184 6.42 34.23 15.11
N GLY A 185 6.69 33.22 15.94
CA GLY A 185 6.91 33.37 17.39
C GLY A 185 5.65 33.29 18.26
N TRP A 186 4.45 33.02 17.71
CA TRP A 186 3.28 32.74 18.54
C TRP A 186 3.49 31.43 19.35
N THR A 187 2.72 31.28 20.41
CA THR A 187 2.88 30.23 21.43
C THR A 187 1.77 29.17 21.28
N TRP A 188 1.95 28.02 21.93
CA TRP A 188 0.89 27.02 22.06
C TRP A 188 -0.36 27.55 22.79
N ASP A 189 -0.16 28.44 23.77
CA ASP A 189 -1.29 29.12 24.45
C ASP A 189 -2.07 30.00 23.45
N ASP A 190 -1.38 30.71 22.55
CA ASP A 190 -2.03 31.55 21.54
C ASP A 190 -2.83 30.68 20.55
N LEU A 191 -2.26 29.56 20.11
CA LEU A 191 -2.93 28.61 19.21
C LEU A 191 -4.19 28.03 19.86
N LEU A 192 -4.08 27.51 21.08
CA LEU A 192 -5.19 26.87 21.78
C LEU A 192 -6.28 27.87 22.15
N ALA A 193 -5.91 29.08 22.55
CA ALA A 193 -6.86 30.14 22.82
C ALA A 193 -7.60 30.61 21.53
N ALA A 194 -6.88 30.67 20.42
CA ALA A 194 -7.51 30.94 19.11
C ALA A 194 -8.46 29.81 18.72
N ALA A 195 -8.06 28.55 18.88
CA ALA A 195 -8.90 27.39 18.59
C ALA A 195 -10.19 27.38 19.43
N GLU A 196 -10.10 27.69 20.74
CA GLU A 196 -11.28 27.83 21.61
C GLU A 196 -12.24 28.93 21.11
N ARG A 197 -11.71 30.09 20.73
CA ARG A 197 -12.54 31.24 20.30
C ARG A 197 -13.16 31.05 18.92
N LEU A 198 -12.51 30.28 18.03
CA LEU A 198 -12.96 29.98 16.67
C LEU A 198 -13.92 28.81 16.60
N THR A 199 -14.08 28.08 17.70
CA THR A 199 -15.03 26.99 17.78
C THR A 199 -16.44 27.53 17.96
N GLU A 200 -17.31 27.28 16.98
CA GLU A 200 -18.72 27.72 17.03
C GLU A 200 -19.67 26.52 17.17
N ARG A 201 -20.74 26.70 17.95
CA ARG A 201 -21.73 25.67 18.20
C ARG A 201 -23.16 26.23 18.17
N SER A 202 -24.09 25.37 17.72
CA SER A 202 -25.52 25.63 17.85
C SER A 202 -26.15 24.44 18.56
N GLY A 203 -26.42 24.60 19.87
CA GLY A 203 -26.87 23.49 20.71
C GLY A 203 -25.81 22.40 20.84
N SER A 204 -26.14 21.19 20.43
CA SER A 204 -25.20 20.05 20.38
C SER A 204 -24.37 19.98 19.09
N THR A 205 -24.72 20.73 18.05
CA THR A 205 -24.06 20.70 16.74
C THR A 205 -22.84 21.62 16.73
N ILE A 206 -21.69 21.13 16.30
CA ILE A 206 -20.49 21.92 16.06
C ILE A 206 -20.58 22.49 14.65
N LEU A 207 -20.52 23.81 14.52
CA LEU A 207 -20.56 24.50 13.22
C LEU A 207 -19.15 24.70 12.66
N THR A 208 -18.23 25.13 13.55
CA THR A 208 -16.82 25.34 13.23
C THR A 208 -15.95 24.67 14.27
N TYR A 209 -14.94 23.93 13.83
CA TYR A 209 -13.93 23.28 14.66
C TYR A 209 -12.70 24.16 14.81
N GLY A 210 -12.06 24.14 15.99
CA GLY A 210 -10.91 24.99 16.29
C GLY A 210 -9.63 24.55 15.61
N PHE A 211 -9.10 23.39 16.00
CA PHE A 211 -7.80 22.90 15.52
C PHE A 211 -7.85 21.42 15.15
N LEU A 212 -7.53 21.14 13.89
CA LEU A 212 -7.26 19.77 13.41
C LEU A 212 -5.82 19.42 13.78
N GLU A 213 -5.68 18.67 14.85
CA GLU A 213 -4.40 18.35 15.49
C GLU A 213 -3.76 17.14 14.81
N PRO A 214 -2.57 17.29 14.17
CA PRO A 214 -2.03 16.27 13.26
C PRO A 214 -1.60 14.96 13.94
N SER A 215 -1.41 14.95 15.25
CA SER A 215 -0.97 13.77 16.03
C SER A 215 -2.09 13.12 16.86
N GLY A 216 -3.35 13.46 16.60
CA GLY A 216 -4.47 12.95 17.37
C GLY A 216 -4.53 13.43 18.82
N GLY A 217 -3.88 14.55 19.16
CA GLY A 217 -3.87 15.16 20.49
C GLY A 217 -2.55 15.01 21.25
N ALA A 218 -1.59 14.24 20.73
CA ALA A 218 -0.31 14.01 21.43
C ALA A 218 0.54 15.29 21.56
N LEU A 219 0.58 16.13 20.52
CA LEU A 219 1.29 17.41 20.58
C LEU A 219 0.67 18.38 21.57
N THR A 220 -0.66 18.42 21.59
CA THR A 220 -1.41 19.21 22.56
C THR A 220 -1.12 18.73 23.99
N LEU A 221 -1.08 17.41 24.23
CA LEU A 221 -0.71 16.85 25.52
C LEU A 221 0.69 17.29 25.94
N MET A 222 1.66 17.17 25.04
CA MET A 222 3.05 17.58 25.34
C MET A 222 3.14 19.07 25.67
N SER A 223 2.40 19.95 24.96
CA SER A 223 2.37 21.38 25.25
C SER A 223 1.79 21.69 26.63
N LEU A 224 0.74 20.97 27.03
CA LEU A 224 0.12 21.14 28.36
C LEU A 224 1.04 20.68 29.50
N LEU A 225 1.77 19.58 29.30
CA LEU A 225 2.73 19.06 30.28
C LEU A 225 3.97 19.95 30.39
N GLU A 226 4.49 20.45 29.26
CA GLU A 226 5.63 21.38 29.23
C GLU A 226 5.35 22.66 30.03
N LYS A 227 4.13 23.19 29.95
CA LYS A 227 3.68 24.34 30.74
C LYS A 227 3.75 24.10 32.25
N GLN A 228 3.68 22.82 32.65
CA GLN A 228 3.82 22.41 34.05
C GLN A 228 5.26 22.00 34.42
N GLY A 229 6.22 22.22 33.52
CA GLY A 229 7.63 21.87 33.70
C GLY A 229 7.94 20.38 33.44
N ILE A 230 6.99 19.63 32.86
CA ILE A 230 7.15 18.21 32.56
C ILE A 230 7.49 18.06 31.08
N ASN A 231 8.63 17.43 30.78
CA ASN A 231 9.01 17.07 29.40
C ASN A 231 8.92 15.54 29.19
N PRO A 232 7.86 15.04 28.54
CA PRO A 232 7.70 13.60 28.32
C PRO A 232 8.77 12.98 27.42
N LEU A 233 9.46 13.79 26.60
CA LEU A 233 10.52 13.32 25.70
C LEU A 233 11.77 12.88 26.46
N THR A 234 12.06 13.51 27.59
CA THR A 234 13.23 13.22 28.41
C THR A 234 12.89 12.47 29.69
N ALA A 235 11.62 12.14 29.89
CA ALA A 235 11.17 11.39 31.05
C ALA A 235 11.68 9.94 31.00
N SER A 236 12.25 9.46 32.09
CA SER A 236 12.65 8.06 32.25
C SER A 236 11.43 7.16 32.33
N ALA A 237 11.31 6.19 31.43
CA ALA A 237 10.22 5.22 31.45
C ALA A 237 10.16 4.42 32.78
N ALA A 238 11.31 4.22 33.45
CA ALA A 238 11.38 3.52 34.71
C ALA A 238 10.87 4.36 35.91
N GLU A 239 10.95 5.70 35.81
CA GLU A 239 10.66 6.62 36.91
C GLU A 239 9.34 7.35 36.74
N VAL A 240 8.82 7.52 35.52
CA VAL A 240 7.62 8.28 35.22
C VAL A 240 6.39 7.66 35.90
N ASP A 241 5.56 8.51 36.48
CA ASP A 241 4.22 8.17 36.97
C ASP A 241 3.16 8.84 36.08
N LEU A 242 2.63 8.08 35.11
CA LEU A 242 1.59 8.55 34.21
C LEU A 242 0.25 8.81 34.93
N THR A 243 0.08 8.36 36.19
CA THR A 243 -1.14 8.55 36.95
C THR A 243 -1.10 9.84 37.80
N ALA A 244 0.00 10.60 37.74
CA ALA A 244 0.13 11.84 38.47
C ALA A 244 -0.93 12.88 38.04
N PRO A 245 -1.34 13.77 38.95
CA PRO A 245 -2.43 14.75 38.73
C PRO A 245 -2.26 15.59 37.45
N GLU A 246 -1.02 15.90 37.07
CA GLU A 246 -0.68 16.71 35.91
C GLU A 246 -1.07 16.02 34.59
N TYR A 247 -0.79 14.73 34.47
CA TYR A 247 -1.20 13.94 33.33
C TYR A 247 -2.71 13.78 33.26
N VAL A 248 -3.34 13.53 34.41
CA VAL A 248 -4.81 13.42 34.49
C VAL A 248 -5.47 14.73 34.04
N ALA A 249 -5.06 15.85 34.56
CA ALA A 249 -5.63 17.16 34.21
C ALA A 249 -5.41 17.50 32.72
N ALA A 250 -4.24 17.18 32.15
CA ALA A 250 -3.96 17.43 30.76
C ALA A 250 -4.86 16.56 29.84
N LEU A 251 -5.03 15.27 30.15
CA LEU A 251 -5.90 14.38 29.35
C LEU A 251 -7.38 14.74 29.51
N GLU A 252 -7.85 15.08 30.73
CA GLU A 252 -9.23 15.55 30.96
C GLU A 252 -9.53 16.82 30.13
N ARG A 253 -8.54 17.72 29.98
CA ARG A 253 -8.67 18.92 29.16
C ARG A 253 -8.75 18.58 27.66
N ILE A 254 -7.93 17.66 27.16
CA ILE A 254 -7.99 17.20 25.77
C ILE A 254 -9.34 16.53 25.48
N GLN A 255 -9.81 15.68 26.37
CA GLN A 255 -11.12 15.03 26.24
C GLN A 255 -12.27 16.06 26.14
N GLU A 256 -12.23 17.10 26.97
CA GLU A 256 -13.19 18.19 26.92
C GLU A 256 -13.10 18.97 25.60
N TRP A 257 -11.89 19.31 25.16
CA TRP A 257 -11.69 20.00 23.88
C TRP A 257 -12.16 19.17 22.69
N ARG A 258 -11.93 17.87 22.74
CA ARG A 258 -12.47 16.95 21.71
C ARG A 258 -14.00 16.94 21.70
N ARG A 259 -14.60 16.83 22.87
CA ARG A 259 -16.07 16.85 23.04
C ARG A 259 -16.72 18.18 22.59
N THR A 260 -16.02 19.28 22.75
CA THR A 260 -16.53 20.62 22.42
C THR A 260 -16.17 21.07 21.01
N GLY A 261 -15.32 20.37 20.28
CA GLY A 261 -14.89 20.68 18.90
C GLY A 261 -13.71 21.66 18.84
N VAL A 262 -13.10 21.99 19.95
CA VAL A 262 -11.86 22.79 19.97
C VAL A 262 -10.72 22.02 19.33
N LEU A 263 -10.65 20.70 19.58
CA LEU A 263 -9.75 19.78 18.89
C LEU A 263 -10.56 18.81 18.03
N ILE A 264 -10.03 18.50 16.87
CA ILE A 264 -10.49 17.42 15.98
C ILE A 264 -9.29 16.57 15.56
N GLU A 265 -9.49 15.27 15.41
CA GLU A 265 -8.45 14.33 15.01
C GLU A 265 -8.42 14.14 13.50
N PRO A 266 -7.23 13.84 12.92
CA PRO A 266 -7.12 13.53 11.50
C PRO A 266 -7.81 12.23 11.09
N TYR A 267 -8.02 11.32 12.03
CA TYR A 267 -8.57 9.98 11.79
C TYR A 267 -9.78 9.71 12.67
N SER A 268 -10.94 10.27 12.33
CA SER A 268 -12.19 9.88 12.99
C SER A 268 -12.69 8.56 12.40
N HIS A 269 -12.64 7.48 13.20
CA HIS A 269 -13.17 6.18 12.81
C HIS A 269 -14.64 6.09 13.15
N GLY A 270 -15.45 5.78 12.17
CA GLY A 270 -16.88 5.55 12.31
C GLY A 270 -17.72 6.45 11.41
N ALA A 271 -18.96 6.03 11.13
CA ALA A 271 -19.95 6.74 10.31
C ALA A 271 -20.42 8.08 10.93
N SER A 272 -19.57 8.76 11.70
CA SER A 272 -19.91 10.08 12.21
C SER A 272 -19.80 11.10 11.08
N ALA A 273 -20.69 12.10 11.12
CA ALA A 273 -20.75 13.21 10.16
C ALA A 273 -19.47 14.09 10.13
N GLU A 274 -18.38 13.66 10.76
CA GLU A 274 -17.15 14.42 11.04
C GLU A 274 -15.95 13.84 10.29
N ASP A 275 -16.02 13.80 8.95
CA ASP A 275 -14.83 13.59 8.12
C ASP A 275 -13.95 14.86 8.16
N PRO A 276 -12.74 14.82 8.75
CA PRO A 276 -11.89 16.00 8.87
C PRO A 276 -11.51 16.61 7.52
N THR A 277 -11.28 15.78 6.50
CA THR A 277 -10.95 16.21 5.13
C THR A 277 -12.09 17.03 4.55
N ARG A 278 -13.32 16.52 4.64
CA ARG A 278 -14.52 17.23 4.20
C ARG A 278 -14.73 18.51 4.99
N LEU A 279 -14.56 18.49 6.32
CA LEU A 279 -14.73 19.68 7.17
C LEU A 279 -13.75 20.80 6.82
N VAL A 280 -12.50 20.45 6.49
CA VAL A 280 -11.51 21.42 6.01
C VAL A 280 -11.92 21.96 4.64
N ARG A 281 -12.35 21.09 3.71
CA ARG A 281 -12.82 21.51 2.38
C ARG A 281 -14.06 22.44 2.47
N GLU A 282 -14.95 22.20 3.41
CA GLU A 282 -16.12 23.06 3.67
C GLU A 282 -15.76 24.37 4.40
N GLY A 283 -14.49 24.64 4.73
CA GLY A 283 -14.05 25.80 5.48
C GLY A 283 -14.49 25.81 6.96
N ARG A 284 -14.87 24.67 7.50
CA ARG A 284 -15.39 24.51 8.87
C ARG A 284 -14.31 24.15 9.91
N VAL A 285 -13.05 24.10 9.53
CA VAL A 285 -11.91 23.96 10.44
C VAL A 285 -11.11 25.26 10.40
N ALA A 286 -10.85 25.83 11.56
CA ALA A 286 -10.19 27.11 11.65
C ALA A 286 -8.67 27.02 11.48
N ILE A 287 -8.04 26.01 12.05
CA ILE A 287 -6.58 25.80 12.06
C ILE A 287 -6.30 24.33 11.74
N TRP A 288 -5.34 24.06 10.86
CA TRP A 288 -4.82 22.71 10.56
C TRP A 288 -3.35 22.79 10.17
N SER A 289 -2.74 21.67 9.76
CA SER A 289 -1.34 21.62 9.35
C SER A 289 -1.22 21.06 7.94
N ASP A 290 -0.19 21.46 7.21
CA ASP A 290 0.21 20.85 5.92
C ASP A 290 0.78 19.42 6.08
N MET A 291 0.96 18.93 7.33
CA MET A 291 1.16 17.50 7.60
C MET A 291 -0.06 16.65 7.25
N PHE A 292 -1.23 17.28 7.16
CA PHE A 292 -2.47 16.62 6.82
C PHE A 292 -2.76 16.79 5.33
N TYR A 293 -2.51 15.74 4.54
CA TYR A 293 -2.76 15.76 3.10
C TYR A 293 -4.27 15.76 2.83
N ILE A 294 -4.73 16.74 2.07
CA ILE A 294 -6.12 16.85 1.64
C ILE A 294 -6.13 16.74 0.12
N SER A 295 -6.89 15.78 -0.37
CA SER A 295 -7.13 15.58 -1.80
C SER A 295 -8.55 15.93 -2.19
N ASN A 296 -8.74 16.22 -3.47
CA ASN A 296 -10.05 16.16 -4.10
C ASN A 296 -10.53 14.71 -4.21
N ASP A 297 -11.79 14.52 -4.59
CA ASP A 297 -12.39 13.20 -4.76
C ASP A 297 -11.74 12.40 -5.91
N ASP A 298 -10.98 13.05 -6.80
CA ASP A 298 -10.18 12.46 -7.88
C ASP A 298 -8.73 12.14 -7.48
N GLY A 299 -8.38 12.31 -6.19
CA GLY A 299 -7.02 12.10 -5.69
C GLY A 299 -6.04 13.23 -5.96
N SER A 300 -6.43 14.25 -6.74
CA SER A 300 -5.58 15.42 -6.99
C SER A 300 -5.42 16.28 -5.74
N PRO A 301 -4.30 17.03 -5.57
CA PRO A 301 -4.12 17.94 -4.45
C PRO A 301 -5.26 18.97 -4.39
N TRP A 302 -5.89 19.10 -3.23
CA TRP A 302 -6.94 20.09 -3.01
C TRP A 302 -6.36 21.46 -2.78
N THR A 303 -7.00 22.47 -3.40
CA THR A 303 -6.68 23.88 -3.19
C THR A 303 -7.88 24.57 -2.56
N PRO A 304 -7.71 25.31 -1.42
CA PRO A 304 -8.78 26.06 -0.79
C PRO A 304 -9.44 27.08 -1.73
N ASP A 305 -10.77 27.14 -1.75
CA ASP A 305 -11.55 28.15 -2.43
C ASP A 305 -11.83 29.40 -1.54
N PHE A 306 -11.30 29.39 -0.32
CA PHE A 306 -11.35 30.48 0.64
C PHE A 306 -9.93 30.95 1.03
N PRO A 307 -9.77 32.20 1.53
CA PRO A 307 -8.47 32.72 1.89
C PRO A 307 -7.83 31.96 3.06
N VAL A 308 -6.63 31.43 2.83
CA VAL A 308 -5.83 30.79 3.88
C VAL A 308 -4.57 31.59 4.19
N GLY A 309 -4.09 31.49 5.41
CA GLY A 309 -2.78 31.97 5.82
C GLY A 309 -1.89 30.82 6.27
N ARG A 310 -0.58 31.05 6.33
CA ARG A 310 0.41 30.09 6.82
C ARG A 310 1.26 30.71 7.90
N ALA A 311 1.56 29.92 8.95
CA ALA A 311 2.41 30.32 10.06
C ALA A 311 3.29 29.13 10.50
N PRO A 312 4.46 29.37 11.10
CA PRO A 312 5.20 28.29 11.70
C PRO A 312 4.42 27.68 12.89
N PHE A 313 4.68 26.41 13.19
CA PHE A 313 4.19 25.83 14.44
C PHE A 313 4.70 26.64 15.64
N PRO A 314 3.93 26.68 16.75
CA PRO A 314 4.41 27.29 17.98
C PRO A 314 5.68 26.60 18.47
N LYS A 315 6.65 27.41 18.93
CA LYS A 315 7.92 26.88 19.47
C LYS A 315 7.67 26.18 20.82
N GLY A 316 8.27 25.00 20.99
CA GLY A 316 8.27 24.23 22.22
C GLY A 316 9.49 23.28 22.25
N SER A 317 9.73 22.62 23.38
CA SER A 317 10.87 21.71 23.53
C SER A 317 10.85 20.49 22.60
N PHE A 318 9.66 20.15 22.06
CA PHE A 318 9.41 19.03 21.14
C PHE A 318 9.28 19.47 19.67
N TYR A 319 9.42 20.80 19.38
CA TYR A 319 9.21 21.34 18.03
C TYR A 319 10.06 20.63 16.96
N ASP A 320 11.34 20.47 17.25
CA ASP A 320 12.31 19.99 16.27
C ASP A 320 12.24 18.49 15.95
N PRO A 321 12.16 17.57 16.93
CA PRO A 321 12.21 16.13 16.65
C PRO A 321 10.98 15.58 15.95
N PHE A 322 9.83 16.26 16.05
CA PHE A 322 8.59 15.78 15.41
C PHE A 322 8.28 16.46 14.10
N PHE A 323 8.79 17.66 13.87
CA PHE A 323 8.32 18.51 12.78
C PHE A 323 9.32 18.78 11.69
N SER A 324 10.62 18.60 11.93
CA SER A 324 11.61 18.88 10.90
C SER A 324 12.42 17.65 10.52
N SER A 325 12.59 17.44 9.23
CA SER A 325 13.47 16.41 8.73
C SER A 325 14.50 16.99 7.76
N THR A 326 15.71 16.45 7.81
CA THR A 326 16.74 16.74 6.83
C THR A 326 17.05 15.46 6.09
N GLU A 327 16.91 15.50 4.78
CA GLU A 327 17.37 14.43 3.92
C GLU A 327 18.73 14.78 3.35
N GLY A 328 19.57 13.79 3.18
CA GLY A 328 20.91 13.98 2.63
C GLY A 328 21.49 12.66 2.14
N PHE A 329 22.80 12.61 2.04
CA PHE A 329 23.52 11.45 1.55
C PHE A 329 24.64 11.08 2.50
N ILE A 330 24.86 9.77 2.68
CA ILE A 330 25.95 9.20 3.45
C ILE A 330 26.93 8.48 2.54
N ILE A 331 28.16 8.30 3.04
CA ILE A 331 29.15 7.41 2.45
C ILE A 331 29.45 6.28 3.45
N SER A 332 29.45 5.04 2.96
CA SER A 332 29.86 3.88 3.74
C SER A 332 31.30 4.00 4.24
N GLY A 333 31.53 3.69 5.52
CA GLY A 333 32.86 3.57 6.06
C GLY A 333 33.68 2.43 5.46
N GLY A 334 33.04 1.49 4.76
CA GLY A 334 33.64 0.36 4.08
C GLY A 334 33.90 0.55 2.59
N THR A 335 33.67 1.74 2.03
CA THR A 335 33.90 2.00 0.60
C THR A 335 35.38 1.89 0.22
N ALA A 336 35.67 1.23 -0.90
CA ALA A 336 37.00 1.22 -1.50
C ALA A 336 37.32 2.50 -2.32
N HIS A 337 36.27 3.31 -2.63
CA HIS A 337 36.36 4.45 -3.54
C HIS A 337 35.84 5.77 -2.94
N PRO A 338 36.35 6.24 -1.78
CA PRO A 338 35.81 7.38 -1.07
C PRO A 338 35.81 8.69 -1.88
N ALA A 339 36.78 8.90 -2.74
CA ALA A 339 36.87 10.10 -3.59
C ALA A 339 35.78 10.10 -4.69
N ALA A 340 35.49 8.95 -5.30
CA ALA A 340 34.44 8.81 -6.31
C ALA A 340 33.05 8.92 -5.65
N ALA A 341 32.83 8.27 -4.49
CA ALA A 341 31.64 8.38 -3.68
C ALA A 341 31.35 9.82 -3.27
N TRP A 342 32.39 10.58 -2.86
CA TRP A 342 32.26 11.99 -2.51
C TRP A 342 31.80 12.84 -3.72
N ARG A 343 32.48 12.67 -4.89
CA ARG A 343 32.11 13.40 -6.12
C ARG A 343 30.66 13.18 -6.49
N TRP A 344 30.13 11.95 -6.34
CA TRP A 344 28.74 11.61 -6.62
C TRP A 344 27.77 12.33 -5.66
N ILE A 345 27.92 12.19 -4.34
CA ILE A 345 26.99 12.81 -3.40
C ILE A 345 27.10 14.34 -3.37
N GLU A 346 28.29 14.88 -3.61
CA GLU A 346 28.50 16.32 -3.72
C GLU A 346 27.77 16.89 -4.94
N TRP A 347 27.88 16.22 -6.10
CA TRP A 347 27.14 16.55 -7.31
C TRP A 347 25.63 16.42 -7.10
N LEU A 348 25.14 15.33 -6.46
CA LEU A 348 23.73 15.15 -6.12
C LEU A 348 23.20 16.28 -5.22
N SER A 349 23.98 16.76 -4.27
CA SER A 349 23.55 17.82 -3.37
C SER A 349 23.28 19.15 -4.06
N ARG A 350 23.76 19.31 -5.29
CA ARG A 350 23.56 20.49 -6.15
C ARG A 350 22.40 20.33 -7.15
N GLN A 351 21.79 19.15 -7.22
CA GLN A 351 20.67 18.92 -8.10
C GLN A 351 19.38 19.49 -7.50
N PRO A 352 18.46 20.02 -8.33
CA PRO A 352 17.14 20.38 -7.86
C PRO A 352 16.49 19.19 -7.14
N VAL A 353 15.82 19.49 -6.04
CA VAL A 353 14.94 18.51 -5.41
C VAL A 353 13.72 18.40 -6.33
N ALA A 354 13.48 17.22 -6.89
CA ALA A 354 12.28 16.98 -7.69
C ALA A 354 11.05 17.26 -6.82
N GLU A 355 10.09 17.99 -7.38
CA GLU A 355 8.74 18.05 -6.86
C GLU A 355 8.12 16.68 -7.18
N ASP A 356 8.38 15.71 -6.29
CA ASP A 356 7.94 14.35 -6.47
C ASP A 356 6.43 14.29 -6.25
N GLN A 357 5.68 14.02 -7.30
CA GLN A 357 4.22 13.87 -7.24
C GLN A 357 3.79 12.65 -6.39
N GLN A 358 4.74 11.78 -6.03
CA GLN A 358 4.50 10.59 -5.20
C GLN A 358 5.04 10.73 -3.77
N SER A 359 5.56 11.89 -3.38
CA SER A 359 6.01 12.12 -2.01
C SER A 359 4.81 12.17 -1.08
N PHE A 360 4.70 11.17 -0.20
CA PHE A 360 3.73 11.13 0.91
C PHE A 360 3.91 12.24 1.95
N VAL A 361 4.89 13.10 1.75
CA VAL A 361 5.15 14.24 2.63
C VAL A 361 4.43 15.46 2.03
N PRO A 362 3.30 15.88 2.61
CA PRO A 362 2.45 16.93 2.03
C PRO A 362 3.05 18.33 2.12
N PHE A 363 4.23 18.49 2.70
CA PHE A 363 4.86 19.79 2.89
C PHE A 363 6.11 19.96 2.02
N SER A 364 6.38 21.20 1.63
CA SER A 364 7.44 21.54 0.69
C SER A 364 8.81 21.10 1.19
N ARG A 365 9.57 20.43 0.33
CA ARG A 365 10.99 20.15 0.53
C ARG A 365 11.82 21.34 0.11
N LEU A 366 12.40 22.02 1.07
CA LEU A 366 13.30 23.14 0.81
C LEU A 366 14.67 22.61 0.39
N PRO A 367 15.29 23.12 -0.67
CA PRO A 367 16.67 22.80 -0.98
C PRO A 367 17.57 23.15 0.19
N ALA A 368 18.46 22.25 0.62
CA ALA A 368 19.40 22.53 1.70
C ALA A 368 20.45 23.58 1.31
N ARG A 369 20.71 23.75 -0.02
CA ARG A 369 21.63 24.75 -0.55
C ARG A 369 20.91 26.01 -1.01
N GLN A 370 21.45 27.18 -0.64
CA GLN A 370 20.96 28.49 -1.10
C GLN A 370 21.09 28.65 -2.62
N SER A 371 22.17 28.16 -3.22
CA SER A 371 22.38 28.19 -4.67
C SER A 371 21.32 27.41 -5.42
N VAL A 372 20.90 26.23 -4.91
CA VAL A 372 19.83 25.43 -5.51
C VAL A 372 18.48 26.14 -5.35
N ALA A 373 18.20 26.72 -4.17
CA ALA A 373 16.99 27.51 -3.94
C ALA A 373 16.91 28.74 -4.88
N GLN A 374 18.04 29.37 -5.21
CA GLN A 374 18.11 30.46 -6.18
C GLN A 374 17.91 29.96 -7.61
N GLN A 375 18.58 28.88 -8.00
CA GLN A 375 18.47 28.29 -9.35
C GLN A 375 17.04 27.85 -9.67
N THR A 376 16.31 27.33 -8.69
CA THR A 376 14.94 26.85 -8.84
C THR A 376 13.91 27.94 -8.61
N GLU A 377 14.35 29.17 -8.30
CA GLU A 377 13.49 30.29 -7.89
C GLU A 377 12.55 29.94 -6.73
N PHE A 378 12.97 29.01 -5.84
CA PHE A 378 12.13 28.45 -4.79
C PHE A 378 11.41 29.52 -3.97
N TRP A 379 12.16 30.53 -3.48
CA TRP A 379 11.59 31.59 -2.64
C TRP A 379 10.63 32.52 -3.39
N ASN A 380 10.80 32.67 -4.72
CA ASN A 380 9.94 33.53 -5.56
C ASN A 380 8.60 32.84 -5.90
N LYS A 381 8.55 31.52 -5.84
CA LYS A 381 7.31 30.74 -6.04
C LYS A 381 6.37 30.78 -4.83
N LEU A 382 6.87 31.16 -3.66
CA LEU A 382 6.10 31.25 -2.42
C LEU A 382 5.51 32.64 -2.24
N ASP A 383 4.31 32.73 -1.66
CA ASP A 383 3.81 34.01 -1.17
C ASP A 383 4.68 34.54 -0.02
N PRO A 384 4.72 35.86 0.21
CA PRO A 384 5.62 36.47 1.19
C PRO A 384 5.45 35.93 2.62
N GLN A 385 4.21 35.61 3.05
CA GLN A 385 3.93 35.10 4.38
C GLN A 385 4.46 33.67 4.55
N THR A 386 4.23 32.81 3.58
CA THR A 386 4.77 31.45 3.57
C THR A 386 6.29 31.44 3.56
N ALA A 387 6.91 32.32 2.77
CA ALA A 387 8.37 32.46 2.74
C ALA A 387 8.93 32.96 4.10
N GLU A 388 8.23 33.89 4.76
CA GLU A 388 8.61 34.35 6.10
C GLU A 388 8.45 33.22 7.15
N ALA A 389 7.36 32.46 7.10
CA ALA A 389 7.10 31.34 7.98
C ALA A 389 8.20 30.27 7.89
N TYR A 390 8.60 29.89 6.68
CA TYR A 390 9.71 28.96 6.48
C TYR A 390 11.04 29.49 6.97
N ARG A 391 11.39 30.76 6.66
CA ARG A 391 12.65 31.37 7.16
C ARG A 391 12.70 31.39 8.66
N TRP A 392 11.60 31.76 9.34
CA TRP A 392 11.53 31.73 10.79
C TRP A 392 11.67 30.32 11.35
N ALA A 393 10.96 29.35 10.78
CA ALA A 393 11.01 27.96 11.19
C ALA A 393 12.43 27.38 11.08
N ILE A 394 13.13 27.62 9.97
CA ILE A 394 14.53 27.22 9.75
C ILE A 394 15.44 27.84 10.81
N ALA A 395 15.31 29.16 11.04
CA ALA A 395 16.17 29.88 11.98
C ALA A 395 15.93 29.47 13.45
N ASN A 396 14.77 28.93 13.77
CA ASN A 396 14.39 28.53 15.12
C ASN A 396 14.35 27.01 15.32
N SER A 397 14.65 26.22 14.31
CA SER A 397 14.79 24.76 14.44
C SER A 397 16.00 24.44 15.31
N GLY A 398 15.79 23.67 16.37
CA GLY A 398 16.86 23.19 17.24
C GLY A 398 17.55 21.94 16.68
N THR A 399 18.66 21.57 17.24
CA THR A 399 19.40 20.34 16.91
C THR A 399 19.37 19.37 18.09
N LEU A 400 18.20 19.01 18.58
CA LEU A 400 18.13 18.06 19.70
C LEU A 400 18.46 16.64 19.17
N PRO A 401 19.44 15.95 19.78
CA PRO A 401 19.76 14.58 19.41
C PRO A 401 18.58 13.65 19.77
N SER A 402 18.09 12.89 18.82
CA SER A 402 17.02 11.89 19.03
C SER A 402 17.37 10.82 20.07
N SER A 403 18.67 10.62 20.34
CA SER A 403 19.17 9.72 21.39
C SER A 403 18.81 10.09 22.82
N GLN A 404 18.29 11.29 23.05
CA GLN A 404 17.86 11.74 24.38
C GLN A 404 16.38 11.44 24.65
N PHE A 405 15.63 10.90 23.69
CA PHE A 405 14.19 10.67 23.84
C PHE A 405 13.85 9.23 24.20
N ASP A 406 13.04 9.07 25.25
CA ASP A 406 12.43 7.79 25.56
C ASP A 406 11.06 7.67 24.86
N TYR A 407 11.06 7.19 23.61
CA TYR A 407 9.84 6.98 22.83
C TYR A 407 8.84 6.01 23.48
N THR A 408 9.26 5.25 24.51
CA THR A 408 8.38 4.33 25.24
C THR A 408 7.33 5.09 26.04
N VAL A 409 7.72 6.17 26.70
CA VAL A 409 6.80 7.07 27.45
C VAL A 409 5.83 7.75 26.48
N ILE A 410 6.35 8.27 25.36
CA ILE A 410 5.53 8.95 24.34
C ILE A 410 4.54 7.98 23.72
N SER A 411 4.96 6.76 23.41
CA SER A 411 4.06 5.72 22.86
C SER A 411 2.92 5.40 23.83
N ALA A 412 3.21 5.23 25.11
CA ALA A 412 2.20 4.98 26.14
C ALA A 412 1.22 6.16 26.27
N LEU A 413 1.72 7.37 26.24
CA LEU A 413 0.89 8.58 26.28
C LEU A 413 0.05 8.76 25.03
N SER A 414 0.60 8.52 23.84
CA SER A 414 -0.14 8.59 22.58
C SER A 414 -1.28 7.58 22.53
N GLN A 415 -1.06 6.36 23.03
CA GLN A 415 -2.13 5.36 23.16
C GLN A 415 -3.22 5.81 24.15
N ALA A 416 -2.83 6.41 25.29
CA ALA A 416 -3.79 6.96 26.24
C ALA A 416 -4.63 8.08 25.62
N VAL A 417 -3.99 9.02 24.90
CA VAL A 417 -4.68 10.09 24.17
C VAL A 417 -5.65 9.49 23.14
N SER A 418 -5.18 8.58 22.31
CA SER A 418 -6.03 7.93 21.29
C SER A 418 -7.26 7.27 21.90
N LYS A 419 -7.13 6.65 23.08
CA LYS A 419 -8.25 6.03 23.77
C LYS A 419 -9.30 7.03 24.28
N ILE A 420 -8.87 8.15 24.84
CA ILE A 420 -9.82 9.17 25.33
C ILE A 420 -10.46 9.99 24.21
N THR A 421 -9.76 10.12 23.07
CA THR A 421 -10.29 10.87 21.92
C THR A 421 -11.26 10.02 21.11
N SER A 422 -11.06 8.70 21.02
CA SER A 422 -11.98 7.76 20.38
C SER A 422 -13.21 7.41 21.24
N ASP A 423 -13.10 7.47 22.58
CA ASP A 423 -14.22 7.28 23.51
C ASP A 423 -14.39 8.49 24.43
N PRO A 424 -15.29 9.42 24.10
CA PRO A 424 -15.55 10.61 24.92
C PRO A 424 -16.05 10.33 26.35
N LYS A 425 -16.43 9.08 26.65
CA LYS A 425 -16.88 8.63 27.98
C LYS A 425 -15.81 7.86 28.74
N ALA A 426 -14.63 7.66 28.16
CA ALA A 426 -13.54 6.93 28.80
C ALA A 426 -13.15 7.60 30.13
N ASN A 427 -12.89 6.78 31.15
CA ASN A 427 -12.38 7.29 32.42
C ASN A 427 -10.87 7.55 32.30
N VAL A 428 -10.47 8.81 32.28
CA VAL A 428 -9.08 9.23 32.09
C VAL A 428 -8.12 8.60 33.10
N ARG A 429 -8.51 8.52 34.39
CA ARG A 429 -7.68 7.92 35.43
C ARG A 429 -7.45 6.43 35.18
N GLN A 430 -8.48 5.72 34.73
CA GLN A 430 -8.37 4.30 34.38
C GLN A 430 -7.48 4.11 33.14
N VAL A 431 -7.66 4.93 32.12
CA VAL A 431 -6.85 4.89 30.89
C VAL A 431 -5.36 5.10 31.20
N LEU A 432 -5.03 6.08 32.07
CA LEU A 432 -3.66 6.33 32.50
C LEU A 432 -3.10 5.21 33.38
N ALA A 433 -3.91 4.64 34.27
CA ALA A 433 -3.49 3.48 35.07
C ALA A 433 -3.18 2.25 34.20
N ASP A 434 -3.98 2.02 33.15
CA ASP A 434 -3.74 0.97 32.17
C ASP A 434 -2.47 1.22 31.35
N ALA A 435 -2.28 2.46 30.89
CA ALA A 435 -1.06 2.89 30.18
C ALA A 435 0.19 2.73 31.06
N GLN A 436 0.12 3.10 32.35
CA GLN A 436 1.21 2.90 33.31
C GLN A 436 1.54 1.42 33.50
N ARG A 437 0.53 0.56 33.61
CA ARG A 437 0.72 -0.88 33.74
C ARG A 437 1.41 -1.45 32.48
N GLN A 438 0.91 -1.12 31.28
CA GLN A 438 1.50 -1.55 30.01
C GLN A 438 2.94 -1.05 29.85
N LEU A 439 3.23 0.19 30.25
CA LEU A 439 4.58 0.74 30.27
C LEU A 439 5.51 -0.12 31.15
N ARG A 440 5.10 -0.46 32.38
CA ARG A 440 5.87 -1.30 33.30
C ARG A 440 6.08 -2.70 32.74
N GLU A 441 5.04 -3.30 32.17
CA GLU A 441 5.10 -4.63 31.53
C GLU A 441 6.08 -4.62 30.34
N SER A 442 6.04 -3.57 29.51
CA SER A 442 6.96 -3.44 28.36
C SER A 442 8.42 -3.30 28.78
N ILE A 443 8.69 -2.59 29.87
CA ILE A 443 10.04 -2.48 30.44
C ILE A 443 10.51 -3.84 30.95
N ALA A 444 9.67 -4.53 31.76
CA ALA A 444 9.99 -5.87 32.27
C ALA A 444 10.25 -6.87 31.15
N GLN A 445 9.46 -6.82 30.07
CA GLN A 445 9.65 -7.67 28.90
C GLN A 445 10.98 -7.40 28.19
N ARG A 446 11.37 -6.13 28.07
CA ARG A 446 12.67 -5.74 27.49
C ARG A 446 13.86 -6.21 28.35
N GLU A 447 13.71 -6.20 29.66
CA GLU A 447 14.74 -6.71 30.58
C GLU A 447 14.90 -8.24 30.45
N LEU A 448 13.78 -8.96 30.25
CA LEU A 448 13.77 -10.43 30.05
C LEU A 448 14.30 -10.83 28.67
N THR A 449 14.12 -9.98 27.65
CA THR A 449 14.55 -10.24 26.28
C THR A 449 15.40 -9.05 25.80
N PRO A 450 16.66 -8.94 26.25
CA PRO A 450 17.50 -7.83 25.89
C PRO A 450 17.70 -7.79 24.38
N THR A 451 17.40 -6.66 23.76
CA THR A 451 17.68 -6.42 22.35
C THR A 451 19.19 -6.62 22.10
N PRO A 452 19.59 -7.45 21.15
CA PRO A 452 21.00 -7.62 20.82
C PRO A 452 21.65 -6.26 20.56
N LYS A 453 22.82 -6.00 21.16
CA LYS A 453 23.55 -4.77 20.89
C LYS A 453 23.85 -4.66 19.39
N PRO A 454 23.63 -3.49 18.75
CA PRO A 454 23.92 -3.33 17.35
C PRO A 454 25.40 -3.61 17.07
N ASN A 455 25.66 -4.30 15.96
CA ASN A 455 27.04 -4.56 15.53
C ASN A 455 27.58 -3.33 14.81
N LEU A 456 28.45 -2.59 15.46
CA LEU A 456 29.09 -1.37 14.93
C LEU A 456 30.51 -1.61 14.39
N ASN A 457 30.92 -2.86 14.19
CA ASN A 457 32.24 -3.18 13.60
C ASN A 457 32.36 -2.66 12.16
N PRO A 458 33.58 -2.42 11.66
CA PRO A 458 33.81 -2.05 10.27
C PRO A 458 33.07 -2.97 9.29
N VAL A 459 32.63 -2.40 8.16
CA VAL A 459 31.97 -3.10 7.06
C VAL A 459 32.85 -3.10 5.82
N VAL A 460 32.53 -3.97 4.89
CA VAL A 460 33.06 -3.97 3.51
C VAL A 460 31.85 -3.86 2.59
N VAL A 461 31.89 -2.97 1.62
CA VAL A 461 30.82 -2.83 0.65
C VAL A 461 30.81 -4.03 -0.29
N ALA A 462 29.68 -4.68 -0.45
CA ALA A 462 29.52 -5.78 -1.38
C ALA A 462 29.65 -5.29 -2.83
N THR A 463 30.23 -6.12 -3.69
CA THR A 463 30.25 -5.83 -5.13
C THR A 463 28.79 -5.83 -5.64
N PRO A 464 28.35 -4.76 -6.31
CA PRO A 464 26.98 -4.72 -6.86
C PRO A 464 26.74 -5.88 -7.84
N GLU A 465 25.52 -6.40 -7.81
CA GLU A 465 25.13 -7.42 -8.77
C GLU A 465 25.11 -6.89 -10.20
N PRO A 466 25.49 -7.72 -11.19
CA PRO A 466 25.34 -7.34 -12.59
C PRO A 466 23.88 -7.04 -12.92
N GLN A 467 23.60 -5.84 -13.39
CA GLN A 467 22.27 -5.44 -13.90
C GLN A 467 22.07 -5.88 -15.36
N GLU A 468 23.14 -6.29 -16.02
CA GLU A 468 23.14 -6.75 -17.41
C GLU A 468 23.39 -8.25 -17.46
N ALA A 469 22.83 -8.88 -18.50
CA ALA A 469 23.00 -10.31 -18.73
C ALA A 469 24.49 -10.65 -18.89
N PRO A 470 24.99 -11.72 -18.25
CA PRO A 470 26.33 -12.23 -18.50
C PRO A 470 26.50 -12.57 -20.00
N VAL A 471 27.72 -12.39 -20.51
CA VAL A 471 28.03 -12.72 -21.91
C VAL A 471 27.69 -14.18 -22.19
N GLY A 472 26.83 -14.42 -23.17
CA GLY A 472 26.40 -15.76 -23.58
C GLY A 472 25.18 -16.32 -22.82
N ALA A 473 24.63 -15.63 -21.84
CA ALA A 473 23.41 -16.04 -21.19
C ALA A 473 22.17 -15.72 -22.05
N THR A 474 21.20 -16.64 -22.03
CA THR A 474 19.90 -16.43 -22.66
C THR A 474 19.06 -15.49 -21.78
N THR A 475 18.66 -14.34 -22.30
CA THR A 475 17.83 -13.38 -21.57
C THR A 475 16.36 -13.64 -21.85
N VAL A 476 15.54 -13.67 -20.79
CA VAL A 476 14.08 -13.67 -20.84
C VAL A 476 13.54 -12.52 -20.02
N THR A 477 12.52 -11.84 -20.52
CA THR A 477 11.81 -10.77 -19.78
C THR A 477 10.67 -11.39 -18.99
N PHE A 478 10.62 -11.08 -17.67
CA PHE A 478 9.56 -11.55 -16.80
C PHE A 478 8.78 -10.37 -16.18
N GLY A 479 7.49 -10.31 -16.50
CA GLY A 479 6.59 -9.31 -15.97
C GLY A 479 6.13 -9.64 -14.55
N THR A 480 6.41 -8.74 -13.59
CA THR A 480 5.97 -8.85 -12.21
C THR A 480 4.88 -7.83 -11.94
N TYR A 481 3.80 -8.26 -11.26
CA TYR A 481 2.72 -7.41 -10.86
C TYR A 481 2.26 -7.76 -9.45
N GLY A 482 2.15 -6.75 -8.57
CA GLY A 482 1.69 -6.94 -7.19
C GLY A 482 2.63 -7.75 -6.30
N TYR A 483 3.91 -7.87 -6.68
CA TYR A 483 4.94 -8.53 -5.88
C TYR A 483 6.05 -7.56 -5.52
N ASP A 484 6.62 -7.76 -4.35
CA ASP A 484 7.78 -6.99 -3.88
C ASP A 484 8.99 -7.19 -4.84
N PRO A 485 9.50 -6.11 -5.46
CA PRO A 485 10.64 -6.19 -6.36
C PRO A 485 11.90 -6.77 -5.74
N ALA A 486 12.16 -6.50 -4.47
CA ALA A 486 13.30 -7.02 -3.74
C ALA A 486 13.24 -8.53 -3.62
N GLN A 487 12.03 -9.04 -3.32
CA GLN A 487 11.76 -10.46 -3.22
C GLN A 487 11.92 -11.17 -4.57
N MET A 488 11.40 -10.55 -5.64
CA MET A 488 11.56 -11.07 -7.00
C MET A 488 13.03 -11.11 -7.44
N ARG A 489 13.83 -10.08 -7.15
CA ARG A 489 15.28 -10.08 -7.44
C ARG A 489 16.01 -11.20 -6.70
N ARG A 490 15.66 -11.45 -5.44
CA ARG A 490 16.22 -12.54 -4.65
C ARG A 490 15.93 -13.90 -5.25
N ILE A 491 14.70 -14.14 -5.69
CA ILE A 491 14.30 -15.38 -6.34
C ILE A 491 15.03 -15.53 -7.68
N ALA A 492 15.15 -14.46 -8.47
CA ALA A 492 15.88 -14.46 -9.72
C ALA A 492 17.40 -14.75 -9.50
N ARG A 493 17.97 -14.30 -8.39
CA ARG A 493 19.35 -14.63 -7.98
C ARG A 493 19.50 -16.12 -7.67
N ALA A 494 18.62 -16.67 -6.84
CA ALA A 494 18.62 -18.10 -6.50
C ALA A 494 18.42 -18.99 -7.73
N PHE A 495 17.61 -18.56 -8.70
CA PHE A 495 17.46 -19.24 -9.98
C PHE A 495 18.76 -19.20 -10.80
N ARG A 496 19.44 -18.04 -10.88
CA ARG A 496 20.70 -17.88 -11.63
C ARG A 496 21.82 -18.73 -11.07
N GLU A 497 21.87 -18.96 -9.74
CA GLU A 497 22.83 -19.89 -9.13
C GLU A 497 22.66 -21.32 -9.65
N GLN A 498 21.42 -21.73 -9.94
CA GLN A 498 21.13 -23.06 -10.51
C GLN A 498 21.22 -23.08 -12.05
N ARG A 499 20.89 -21.96 -12.71
CA ARG A 499 20.86 -21.81 -14.17
C ARG A 499 21.61 -20.55 -14.61
N PRO A 500 22.95 -20.56 -14.52
CA PRO A 500 23.77 -19.41 -14.91
C PRO A 500 23.72 -19.08 -16.42
N ASP A 501 23.19 -20.01 -17.22
CA ASP A 501 22.96 -19.88 -18.64
C ASP A 501 21.67 -19.07 -18.98
N ILE A 502 20.82 -18.77 -17.98
CA ILE A 502 19.58 -18.01 -18.16
C ILE A 502 19.61 -16.75 -17.27
N PHE A 503 19.40 -15.61 -17.89
CA PHE A 503 19.24 -14.32 -17.20
C PHE A 503 17.78 -13.87 -17.27
N VAL A 504 17.14 -13.70 -16.10
CA VAL A 504 15.77 -13.21 -15.99
C VAL A 504 15.80 -11.70 -15.77
N GLN A 505 15.38 -10.95 -16.78
CA GLN A 505 15.20 -9.52 -16.69
C GLN A 505 13.79 -9.24 -16.15
N LEU A 506 13.72 -8.81 -14.89
CA LEU A 506 12.47 -8.47 -14.24
C LEU A 506 11.95 -7.13 -14.78
N LYS A 507 10.67 -7.08 -15.14
CA LYS A 507 9.93 -5.86 -15.48
C LYS A 507 8.81 -5.69 -14.48
N GLN A 508 8.88 -4.60 -13.72
CA GLN A 508 7.81 -4.23 -12.81
C GLN A 508 6.78 -3.39 -13.56
N PHE A 509 5.51 -3.64 -13.29
CA PHE A 509 4.42 -2.81 -13.76
C PHE A 509 3.92 -1.96 -12.61
N GLU A 510 3.89 -0.66 -12.80
CA GLU A 510 3.18 0.25 -11.90
C GLU A 510 1.67 0.13 -12.13
N TRP A 511 0.90 0.28 -11.07
CA TRP A 511 -0.55 0.36 -11.17
C TRP A 511 -0.95 1.71 -11.75
N THR A 512 -1.20 1.74 -13.06
CA THR A 512 -1.73 2.92 -13.73
C THR A 512 -3.21 2.71 -14.09
N PRO A 513 -3.98 3.77 -14.36
CA PRO A 513 -5.36 3.62 -14.83
C PRO A 513 -5.50 2.70 -16.05
N GLU A 514 -4.51 2.70 -16.96
CA GLU A 514 -4.49 1.83 -18.14
C GLU A 514 -4.29 0.35 -17.75
N MET A 515 -3.66 0.08 -16.63
CA MET A 515 -3.48 -1.28 -16.09
C MET A 515 -4.78 -1.86 -15.49
N GLN A 516 -5.77 -1.02 -15.16
CA GLN A 516 -7.09 -1.50 -14.75
C GLN A 516 -7.81 -2.24 -15.90
N GLU A 517 -7.46 -1.92 -17.14
CA GLU A 517 -7.96 -2.59 -18.34
C GLU A 517 -6.96 -3.63 -18.88
N ALA A 518 -5.84 -3.89 -18.19
CA ALA A 518 -4.83 -4.84 -18.63
C ALA A 518 -5.41 -6.27 -18.65
N THR A 519 -5.01 -7.02 -19.65
CA THR A 519 -5.34 -8.43 -19.83
C THR A 519 -4.06 -9.25 -19.94
N ALA A 520 -4.15 -10.57 -19.80
CA ALA A 520 -3.02 -11.45 -20.05
C ALA A 520 -2.45 -11.26 -21.48
N ALA A 521 -3.32 -10.95 -22.46
CA ALA A 521 -2.90 -10.64 -23.82
C ALA A 521 -2.07 -9.37 -23.92
N THR A 522 -2.37 -8.34 -23.12
CA THR A 522 -1.61 -7.08 -23.07
C THR A 522 -0.19 -7.34 -22.52
N LEU A 523 -0.09 -8.10 -21.42
CA LEU A 523 1.19 -8.46 -20.83
C LEU A 523 2.05 -9.33 -21.75
N ALA A 524 1.44 -10.23 -22.49
CA ALA A 524 2.11 -11.07 -23.48
C ALA A 524 2.74 -10.30 -24.66
N GLN A 525 2.36 -9.03 -24.86
CA GLN A 525 2.96 -8.19 -25.92
C GLN A 525 4.35 -7.66 -25.54
N THR A 526 4.61 -7.47 -24.25
CA THR A 526 5.80 -6.78 -23.74
C THR A 526 6.72 -7.67 -22.91
N ASN A 527 6.30 -8.92 -22.60
CA ASN A 527 7.07 -9.86 -21.79
C ASN A 527 7.11 -11.24 -22.45
N ASP A 528 8.22 -11.96 -22.25
CA ASP A 528 8.35 -13.35 -22.66
C ASP A 528 7.54 -14.27 -21.73
N CYS A 529 7.57 -14.01 -20.43
CA CYS A 529 6.78 -14.70 -19.42
C CYS A 529 6.37 -13.72 -18.31
N PHE A 530 5.32 -14.04 -17.54
CA PHE A 530 4.75 -13.11 -16.58
C PHE A 530 3.79 -13.77 -15.59
N PHE A 531 3.53 -13.07 -14.45
CA PHE A 531 2.41 -13.36 -13.57
C PHE A 531 1.11 -12.77 -14.12
N TRP A 532 0.02 -13.51 -13.93
CA TRP A 532 -1.33 -12.99 -14.12
C TRP A 532 -2.29 -13.58 -13.08
N PHE A 533 -3.28 -12.79 -12.69
CA PHE A 533 -4.39 -13.21 -11.85
C PHE A 533 -5.70 -12.83 -12.55
N GLY A 534 -6.65 -13.72 -12.50
CA GLY A 534 -7.94 -13.52 -13.15
C GLY A 534 -8.25 -14.55 -14.24
N PRO A 535 -9.47 -14.52 -14.73
CA PRO A 535 -9.91 -15.40 -15.79
C PRO A 535 -9.27 -15.06 -17.12
N LEU A 536 -9.11 -16.07 -17.97
CA LEU A 536 -8.64 -15.89 -19.33
C LEU A 536 -9.80 -15.72 -20.30
N SER A 537 -9.76 -14.66 -21.10
CA SER A 537 -10.63 -14.48 -22.26
C SER A 537 -10.10 -15.27 -23.47
N ARG A 538 -10.92 -15.42 -24.51
CA ARG A 538 -10.47 -16.02 -25.77
C ARG A 538 -9.33 -15.23 -26.46
N ASN A 539 -9.30 -13.92 -26.27
CA ASN A 539 -8.22 -13.09 -26.79
C ASN A 539 -6.91 -13.35 -26.04
N ASP A 540 -6.99 -13.59 -24.73
CA ASP A 540 -5.83 -13.96 -23.93
C ASP A 540 -5.26 -15.30 -24.38
N GLU A 541 -6.13 -16.31 -24.60
CA GLU A 541 -5.73 -17.63 -25.05
C GLU A 541 -4.94 -17.61 -26.39
N ALA A 542 -5.32 -16.71 -27.30
CA ALA A 542 -4.61 -16.53 -28.57
C ALA A 542 -3.20 -15.90 -28.42
N ALA A 543 -2.97 -15.18 -27.34
CA ALA A 543 -1.69 -14.52 -27.04
C ALA A 543 -0.75 -15.39 -26.20
N LEU A 544 -1.22 -16.52 -25.67
CA LEU A 544 -0.49 -17.38 -24.74
C LEU A 544 0.01 -18.67 -25.41
N LEU A 545 1.16 -19.14 -24.95
CA LEU A 545 1.72 -20.40 -25.37
C LEU A 545 0.98 -21.58 -24.73
N ASP A 546 0.69 -22.63 -25.50
CA ASP A 546 0.25 -23.91 -24.93
C ASP A 546 1.43 -24.56 -24.17
N LEU A 547 1.32 -24.64 -22.86
CA LEU A 547 2.37 -25.20 -21.97
C LEU A 547 2.38 -26.74 -21.96
N ARG A 548 1.33 -27.40 -22.49
CA ARG A 548 1.22 -28.87 -22.44
C ARG A 548 2.44 -29.57 -23.06
N PRO A 549 2.96 -29.16 -24.24
CA PRO A 549 4.14 -29.82 -24.82
C PRO A 549 5.39 -29.68 -23.94
N LEU A 550 5.55 -28.53 -23.23
CA LEU A 550 6.67 -28.31 -22.32
C LEU A 550 6.55 -29.17 -21.07
N ILE A 551 5.35 -29.26 -20.50
CA ILE A 551 5.03 -30.12 -19.35
C ILE A 551 5.27 -31.61 -19.67
N GLU A 552 4.80 -32.07 -20.83
CA GLU A 552 4.92 -33.48 -21.29
C GLU A 552 6.37 -33.86 -21.60
N ALA A 553 7.16 -32.90 -22.08
CA ALA A 553 8.58 -33.14 -22.41
C ALA A 553 9.51 -33.06 -21.19
N ASP A 554 9.04 -32.56 -20.04
CA ASP A 554 9.85 -32.38 -18.82
C ASP A 554 9.59 -33.50 -17.80
N PRO A 555 10.45 -34.53 -17.72
CA PRO A 555 10.27 -35.63 -16.76
C PRO A 555 10.47 -35.20 -15.29
N THR A 556 11.00 -34.00 -15.06
CA THR A 556 11.22 -33.47 -13.70
C THR A 556 10.03 -32.70 -13.16
N PHE A 557 9.01 -32.47 -14.00
CA PHE A 557 7.78 -31.75 -13.60
C PHE A 557 6.58 -32.70 -13.59
N PRO A 558 6.14 -33.21 -12.43
CA PRO A 558 4.99 -34.09 -12.33
C PRO A 558 3.67 -33.29 -12.47
N ARG A 559 3.03 -33.40 -13.63
CA ARG A 559 1.74 -32.75 -13.91
C ARG A 559 0.68 -33.05 -12.83
N ASP A 560 0.67 -34.30 -12.34
CA ASP A 560 -0.29 -34.75 -11.32
C ASP A 560 -0.05 -34.13 -9.94
N ASP A 561 1.01 -33.35 -9.77
CA ASP A 561 1.29 -32.61 -8.55
C ASP A 561 0.44 -31.33 -8.41
N ILE A 562 -0.11 -30.80 -9.50
CA ILE A 562 -1.00 -29.64 -9.47
C ILE A 562 -2.41 -30.08 -9.01
N PHE A 563 -3.07 -29.27 -8.20
CA PHE A 563 -4.47 -29.50 -7.88
C PHE A 563 -5.32 -29.44 -9.15
N PRO A 564 -6.11 -30.51 -9.48
CA PRO A 564 -6.84 -30.57 -10.75
C PRO A 564 -7.80 -29.41 -10.97
N ALA A 565 -8.47 -28.92 -9.92
CA ALA A 565 -9.37 -27.78 -10.00
C ALA A 565 -8.65 -26.49 -10.37
N ALA A 566 -7.40 -26.29 -9.90
CA ALA A 566 -6.59 -25.14 -10.29
C ALA A 566 -6.10 -25.23 -11.74
N LEU A 567 -5.64 -26.39 -12.15
CA LEU A 567 -5.18 -26.59 -13.54
C LEU A 567 -6.33 -26.42 -14.55
N ALA A 568 -7.55 -26.85 -14.19
CA ALA A 568 -8.73 -26.72 -15.03
C ALA A 568 -9.07 -25.25 -15.37
N GLN A 569 -8.79 -24.30 -14.48
CA GLN A 569 -9.04 -22.87 -14.74
C GLN A 569 -8.22 -22.30 -15.89
N TYR A 570 -7.01 -22.81 -16.11
CA TYR A 570 -6.11 -22.37 -17.17
C TYR A 570 -6.01 -23.40 -18.30
N SER A 571 -6.95 -24.34 -18.36
CA SER A 571 -7.00 -25.38 -19.41
C SER A 571 -8.30 -25.29 -20.19
N ARG A 572 -8.21 -25.34 -21.54
CA ARG A 572 -9.36 -25.36 -22.42
C ARG A 572 -9.03 -26.13 -23.70
N GLU A 573 -9.96 -26.92 -24.19
CA GLU A 573 -9.84 -27.69 -25.44
C GLU A 573 -8.56 -28.55 -25.52
N GLY A 574 -8.13 -29.09 -24.36
CA GLY A 574 -6.93 -29.92 -24.28
C GLY A 574 -5.61 -29.16 -24.24
N ARG A 575 -5.61 -27.82 -24.27
CA ARG A 575 -4.43 -26.97 -24.09
C ARG A 575 -4.31 -26.49 -22.66
N ILE A 576 -3.10 -26.16 -22.24
CA ILE A 576 -2.78 -25.57 -20.93
C ILE A 576 -2.14 -24.21 -21.19
N TYR A 577 -2.83 -23.13 -20.88
CA TYR A 577 -2.38 -21.76 -21.16
C TYR A 577 -1.56 -21.13 -20.03
N GLY A 578 -1.68 -21.65 -18.80
CA GLY A 578 -0.95 -21.13 -17.65
C GLY A 578 -0.65 -22.21 -16.62
N LEU A 579 0.44 -22.03 -15.89
CA LEU A 579 0.83 -22.85 -14.76
C LEU A 579 0.27 -22.23 -13.47
N PRO A 580 -0.70 -22.86 -12.78
CA PRO A 580 -1.16 -22.37 -11.49
C PRO A 580 0.00 -22.26 -10.50
N TYR A 581 0.14 -21.10 -9.87
CA TYR A 581 1.18 -20.82 -8.88
C TYR A 581 0.66 -20.92 -7.47
N SER A 582 -0.35 -20.14 -7.15
CA SER A 582 -0.98 -20.13 -5.84
C SER A 582 -2.51 -20.16 -5.91
N ILE A 583 -3.10 -20.66 -4.85
CA ILE A 583 -4.55 -20.79 -4.66
C ILE A 583 -4.95 -20.03 -3.43
N ASN A 584 -5.91 -19.13 -3.57
CA ASN A 584 -6.66 -18.57 -2.47
C ASN A 584 -8.15 -18.83 -2.68
N MET A 585 -8.90 -19.01 -1.60
CA MET A 585 -10.36 -19.12 -1.65
C MET A 585 -10.97 -18.74 -0.32
N ARG A 586 -12.18 -18.25 -0.37
CA ARG A 586 -12.96 -18.04 0.84
C ARG A 586 -13.29 -19.38 1.48
N THR A 587 -13.36 -19.37 2.80
CA THR A 587 -13.79 -20.51 3.62
C THR A 587 -14.97 -20.11 4.49
N LEU A 588 -15.64 -21.07 5.10
CA LEU A 588 -16.61 -20.74 6.13
C LEU A 588 -15.86 -20.47 7.43
N VAL A 589 -15.81 -19.22 7.83
CA VAL A 589 -15.19 -18.78 9.08
C VAL A 589 -16.24 -18.76 10.19
N TYR A 590 -15.87 -19.22 11.39
CA TYR A 590 -16.79 -19.29 12.51
C TYR A 590 -16.14 -18.98 13.86
N ASN A 591 -16.93 -18.43 14.77
CA ASN A 591 -16.54 -18.19 16.15
C ASN A 591 -16.78 -19.46 16.97
N HIS A 592 -15.70 -20.21 17.24
CA HIS A 592 -15.77 -21.51 17.94
C HIS A 592 -16.36 -21.36 19.35
N ALA A 593 -15.99 -20.33 20.10
CA ALA A 593 -16.56 -20.09 21.44
C ALA A 593 -18.07 -19.84 21.40
N ALA A 594 -18.57 -19.17 20.35
CA ALA A 594 -20.02 -18.98 20.17
C ALA A 594 -20.74 -20.31 19.88
N PHE A 595 -20.10 -21.20 19.09
CA PHE A 595 -20.62 -22.56 18.81
C PHE A 595 -20.68 -23.41 20.08
N GLU A 596 -19.62 -23.45 20.88
CA GLU A 596 -19.58 -24.15 22.18
C GLU A 596 -20.66 -23.63 23.12
N ALA A 597 -20.79 -22.30 23.27
CA ALA A 597 -21.77 -21.68 24.14
C ALA A 597 -23.22 -21.93 23.71
N ALA A 598 -23.45 -22.21 22.41
CA ALA A 598 -24.77 -22.56 21.86
C ALA A 598 -25.00 -24.07 21.79
N GLY A 599 -24.01 -24.91 22.11
CA GLY A 599 -24.10 -26.38 21.98
C GLY A 599 -24.19 -26.87 20.53
N VAL A 600 -23.70 -26.06 19.57
CA VAL A 600 -23.76 -26.36 18.13
C VAL A 600 -22.45 -27.02 17.71
N GLN A 601 -22.54 -28.09 16.93
CA GLN A 601 -21.34 -28.75 16.40
C GLN A 601 -20.67 -27.87 15.34
N PRO A 602 -19.33 -27.79 15.30
CA PRO A 602 -18.57 -27.03 14.30
C PRO A 602 -18.94 -27.39 12.87
N PRO A 603 -18.79 -26.44 11.91
CA PRO A 603 -19.07 -26.72 10.50
C PRO A 603 -18.15 -27.83 9.93
N ARG A 604 -18.69 -28.61 8.97
CA ARG A 604 -17.97 -29.68 8.27
C ARG A 604 -18.21 -29.61 6.78
N ALA A 605 -17.41 -30.33 6.01
CA ALA A 605 -17.49 -30.36 4.56
C ALA A 605 -18.88 -30.80 4.03
N GLU A 606 -19.54 -31.72 4.77
CA GLU A 606 -20.84 -32.29 4.37
C GLU A 606 -22.05 -31.37 4.69
N TRP A 607 -21.84 -30.23 5.32
CA TRP A 607 -22.93 -29.29 5.62
C TRP A 607 -23.70 -28.89 4.36
N LYS A 608 -25.03 -28.88 4.54
CA LYS A 608 -25.98 -28.39 3.54
C LYS A 608 -26.49 -27.01 3.94
N PRO A 609 -27.16 -26.27 3.04
CA PRO A 609 -27.80 -25.00 3.40
C PRO A 609 -28.74 -25.09 4.62
N SER A 610 -29.42 -26.25 4.82
CA SER A 610 -30.25 -26.51 6.00
C SER A 610 -29.45 -26.54 7.30
N ASP A 611 -28.25 -27.14 7.30
CA ASP A 611 -27.40 -27.24 8.48
C ASP A 611 -26.83 -25.86 8.82
N PHE A 612 -26.45 -25.09 7.79
CA PHE A 612 -26.04 -23.71 7.92
C PHE A 612 -27.14 -22.84 8.58
N LEU A 613 -28.38 -22.93 8.07
CA LEU A 613 -29.50 -22.20 8.63
C LEU A 613 -29.80 -22.59 10.09
N ALA A 614 -29.79 -23.90 10.39
CA ALA A 614 -30.02 -24.38 11.75
C ALA A 614 -28.96 -23.86 12.74
N ALA A 615 -27.68 -23.88 12.34
CA ALA A 615 -26.60 -23.30 13.13
C ALA A 615 -26.78 -21.77 13.29
N ALA A 616 -27.08 -21.05 12.21
CA ALA A 616 -27.30 -19.62 12.27
C ALA A 616 -28.46 -19.24 13.22
N GLN A 617 -29.55 -20.03 13.24
CA GLN A 617 -30.67 -19.83 14.16
C GLN A 617 -30.26 -20.06 15.62
N ALA A 618 -29.50 -21.12 15.91
CA ALA A 618 -29.05 -21.43 17.25
C ALA A 618 -28.05 -20.40 17.81
N LEU A 619 -27.25 -19.78 16.94
CA LEU A 619 -26.26 -18.76 17.29
C LEU A 619 -26.86 -17.35 17.43
N THR A 620 -28.03 -17.10 16.84
CA THR A 620 -28.69 -15.80 16.91
C THR A 620 -29.36 -15.61 18.26
N ARG A 621 -28.98 -14.55 18.99
CA ARG A 621 -29.50 -14.28 20.34
C ARG A 621 -29.32 -12.83 20.75
N GLY A 622 -30.07 -12.40 21.78
CA GLY A 622 -30.02 -11.01 22.29
C GLY A 622 -30.91 -10.06 21.49
N GLU A 623 -30.97 -8.83 21.92
CA GLU A 623 -31.71 -7.73 21.28
C GLU A 623 -30.95 -6.41 21.44
N GLY A 624 -31.20 -5.44 20.55
CA GLY A 624 -30.60 -4.12 20.61
C GLY A 624 -29.07 -4.15 20.52
N ASN A 625 -28.40 -3.53 21.48
CA ASN A 625 -26.92 -3.47 21.51
C ASN A 625 -26.26 -4.81 21.86
N ASP A 626 -27.00 -5.75 22.45
CA ASP A 626 -26.49 -7.10 22.80
C ASP A 626 -26.85 -8.14 21.73
N GLN A 627 -27.41 -7.72 20.60
CA GLN A 627 -27.78 -8.59 19.49
C GLN A 627 -26.54 -9.30 18.96
N ARG A 628 -26.60 -10.63 18.92
CA ARG A 628 -25.62 -11.50 18.25
C ARG A 628 -26.28 -12.15 17.05
N TRP A 629 -25.58 -12.15 15.93
CA TRP A 629 -26.07 -12.68 14.67
C TRP A 629 -25.44 -14.05 14.39
N GLY A 630 -26.23 -14.99 13.96
CA GLY A 630 -25.71 -16.29 13.57
C GLY A 630 -24.88 -16.24 12.30
N TYR A 631 -25.24 -15.32 11.40
CA TYR A 631 -24.53 -15.10 10.15
C TYR A 631 -24.49 -13.61 9.79
N VAL A 632 -23.39 -13.16 9.21
CA VAL A 632 -23.25 -11.82 8.62
C VAL A 632 -22.46 -11.92 7.31
N PRO A 633 -22.96 -11.36 6.19
CA PRO A 633 -22.21 -11.30 4.93
C PRO A 633 -21.12 -10.25 5.04
N LEU A 634 -19.90 -10.68 5.29
CA LEU A 634 -18.77 -9.81 5.44
C LEU A 634 -18.30 -9.26 4.09
N GLY A 635 -18.17 -7.93 3.96
CA GLY A 635 -17.87 -7.29 2.67
C GLY A 635 -19.08 -7.19 1.71
N GLY A 636 -20.30 -7.44 2.21
CA GLY A 636 -21.55 -7.27 1.48
C GLY A 636 -22.20 -8.58 1.03
N PRO A 637 -23.52 -8.54 0.76
CA PRO A 637 -24.30 -9.74 0.47
C PRO A 637 -24.13 -10.31 -0.94
N GLN A 638 -23.50 -9.57 -1.87
CA GLN A 638 -23.44 -9.94 -3.29
C GLN A 638 -22.69 -11.25 -3.54
N ALA A 639 -21.46 -11.34 -3.04
CA ALA A 639 -20.60 -12.51 -3.24
C ALA A 639 -21.17 -13.76 -2.56
N ASP A 640 -21.74 -13.60 -1.35
CA ASP A 640 -22.35 -14.71 -0.63
C ASP A 640 -23.64 -15.19 -1.31
N LEU A 641 -24.43 -14.28 -1.89
CA LEU A 641 -25.60 -14.64 -2.70
C LEU A 641 -25.21 -15.50 -3.90
N LEU A 642 -24.17 -15.10 -4.65
CA LEU A 642 -23.67 -15.87 -5.81
C LEU A 642 -23.22 -17.26 -5.41
N PHE A 643 -22.54 -17.35 -4.26
CA PHE A 643 -22.14 -18.63 -3.66
C PHE A 643 -23.37 -19.52 -3.39
N PHE A 644 -24.40 -19.00 -2.71
CA PHE A 644 -25.60 -19.78 -2.41
C PHE A 644 -26.41 -20.16 -3.65
N ILE A 645 -26.50 -19.28 -4.67
CA ILE A 645 -27.15 -19.64 -5.95
C ILE A 645 -26.50 -20.89 -6.55
N SER A 646 -25.16 -20.93 -6.59
CA SER A 646 -24.45 -22.10 -7.11
C SER A 646 -24.68 -23.36 -6.27
N GLN A 647 -24.80 -23.24 -4.95
CA GLN A 647 -25.11 -24.36 -4.04
C GLN A 647 -26.47 -25.01 -4.32
N PHE A 648 -27.44 -24.23 -4.78
CA PHE A 648 -28.75 -24.75 -5.20
C PHE A 648 -28.70 -25.37 -6.61
N GLY A 649 -27.54 -25.42 -7.25
CA GLY A 649 -27.38 -25.89 -8.62
C GLY A 649 -28.07 -24.96 -9.64
N ALA A 650 -28.23 -23.70 -9.28
CA ALA A 650 -28.77 -22.63 -10.13
C ALA A 650 -27.64 -21.80 -10.78
N ARG A 651 -27.94 -21.10 -11.85
CA ARG A 651 -27.02 -20.25 -12.58
C ARG A 651 -27.69 -18.93 -12.94
N LEU A 652 -27.03 -17.79 -12.68
CA LEU A 652 -27.51 -16.46 -13.04
C LEU A 652 -27.43 -16.16 -14.54
N VAL A 653 -26.45 -16.78 -15.20
CA VAL A 653 -26.23 -16.65 -16.64
C VAL A 653 -26.04 -18.02 -17.26
N VAL A 654 -26.47 -18.18 -18.50
CA VAL A 654 -26.29 -19.40 -19.30
C VAL A 654 -25.71 -19.04 -20.66
N GLY A 655 -24.95 -19.96 -21.26
CA GLY A 655 -24.24 -19.71 -22.51
C GLY A 655 -22.82 -19.13 -22.27
N GLU A 656 -22.11 -18.83 -23.33
CA GLU A 656 -20.74 -18.27 -23.30
C GLU A 656 -20.58 -17.17 -24.36
N GLY A 657 -19.73 -16.17 -24.06
CA GLY A 657 -19.42 -15.07 -24.96
C GLY A 657 -20.67 -14.38 -25.49
N LYS A 658 -20.85 -14.30 -26.80
CA LYS A 658 -22.00 -13.67 -27.47
C LYS A 658 -23.34 -14.38 -27.24
N ASP A 659 -23.32 -15.65 -26.84
CA ASP A 659 -24.52 -16.43 -26.55
C ASP A 659 -24.93 -16.38 -25.07
N LEU A 660 -24.23 -15.55 -24.26
CA LEU A 660 -24.56 -15.36 -22.85
C LEU A 660 -25.96 -14.78 -22.70
N ARG A 661 -26.72 -15.35 -21.78
CA ARG A 661 -28.11 -14.93 -21.50
C ARG A 661 -28.36 -14.91 -19.99
N PRO A 662 -29.01 -13.87 -19.46
CA PRO A 662 -29.45 -13.84 -18.07
C PRO A 662 -30.48 -14.95 -17.81
N ASN A 663 -30.44 -15.53 -16.62
CA ASN A 663 -31.26 -16.65 -16.18
C ASN A 663 -31.90 -16.40 -14.80
N TYR A 664 -32.36 -15.17 -14.56
CA TYR A 664 -32.82 -14.71 -13.24
C TYR A 664 -34.17 -15.27 -12.83
N ILE A 665 -35.02 -15.62 -13.82
CA ILE A 665 -36.37 -16.15 -13.61
C ILE A 665 -36.46 -17.68 -13.64
N ASP A 666 -35.35 -18.39 -13.74
CA ASP A 666 -35.33 -19.83 -13.56
C ASP A 666 -35.81 -20.21 -12.16
N PRO A 667 -36.69 -21.22 -12.02
CA PRO A 667 -37.27 -21.58 -10.73
C PRO A 667 -36.25 -21.92 -9.64
N LYS A 668 -35.12 -22.55 -10.01
CA LYS A 668 -34.01 -22.86 -9.06
C LYS A 668 -33.29 -21.59 -8.65
N THR A 669 -33.09 -20.67 -9.57
CA THR A 669 -32.47 -19.38 -9.32
C THR A 669 -33.32 -18.55 -8.35
N ILE A 670 -34.63 -18.45 -8.61
CA ILE A 670 -35.58 -17.77 -7.71
C ILE A 670 -35.59 -18.42 -6.31
N ALA A 671 -35.61 -19.76 -6.27
CA ALA A 671 -35.63 -20.48 -4.98
C ALA A 671 -34.35 -20.21 -4.16
N ALA A 672 -33.19 -20.19 -4.80
CA ALA A 672 -31.90 -19.90 -4.17
C ALA A 672 -31.85 -18.46 -3.63
N ILE A 673 -32.25 -17.49 -4.47
CA ILE A 673 -32.31 -16.08 -4.08
C ILE A 673 -33.24 -15.89 -2.88
N ARG A 674 -34.45 -16.45 -2.97
CA ARG A 674 -35.44 -16.39 -1.88
C ARG A 674 -34.86 -16.94 -0.58
N TRP A 675 -34.27 -18.14 -0.62
CA TRP A 675 -33.67 -18.76 0.55
C TRP A 675 -32.59 -17.85 1.19
N TYR A 676 -31.74 -17.22 0.38
CA TYR A 676 -30.73 -16.32 0.88
C TYR A 676 -31.31 -15.05 1.52
N LEU A 677 -32.28 -14.42 0.84
CA LEU A 677 -32.97 -13.23 1.38
C LEU A 677 -33.71 -13.53 2.68
N ASP A 678 -34.30 -14.74 2.78
CA ASP A 678 -35.04 -15.20 3.97
C ASP A 678 -34.14 -15.35 5.21
N LEU A 679 -32.83 -15.49 5.07
CA LEU A 679 -31.89 -15.45 6.21
C LEU A 679 -32.06 -14.15 7.02
N SER A 680 -32.31 -13.03 6.34
CA SER A 680 -32.52 -11.74 6.97
C SER A 680 -34.00 -11.42 7.17
N ILE A 681 -34.86 -11.63 6.16
CA ILE A 681 -36.27 -11.18 6.15
C ILE A 681 -37.13 -12.05 7.05
N VAL A 682 -37.04 -13.38 6.92
CA VAL A 682 -37.91 -14.34 7.60
C VAL A 682 -37.23 -14.89 8.86
N HIS A 683 -36.00 -15.40 8.72
CA HIS A 683 -35.31 -16.09 9.82
C HIS A 683 -34.62 -15.15 10.78
N LYS A 684 -34.36 -13.92 10.36
CA LYS A 684 -33.67 -12.87 11.16
C LYS A 684 -32.39 -13.35 11.81
N VAL A 685 -31.62 -14.19 11.09
CA VAL A 685 -30.32 -14.71 11.53
C VAL A 685 -29.15 -13.83 11.06
N SER A 686 -29.44 -12.86 10.19
CA SER A 686 -28.55 -11.87 9.63
C SER A 686 -29.11 -10.46 9.78
N PRO A 687 -28.29 -9.41 9.91
CA PRO A 687 -28.74 -8.03 9.80
C PRO A 687 -29.50 -7.78 8.48
N PRO A 688 -30.26 -6.68 8.36
CA PRO A 688 -30.86 -6.29 7.09
C PRO A 688 -29.82 -6.22 5.98
N LEU A 689 -30.03 -6.99 4.90
CA LEU A 689 -29.13 -7.01 3.76
C LEU A 689 -29.22 -5.70 2.99
N LYS A 690 -28.08 -5.20 2.51
CA LYS A 690 -28.01 -4.02 1.66
C LYS A 690 -27.22 -4.36 0.40
N PHE A 691 -27.89 -4.29 -0.76
CA PHE A 691 -27.26 -4.52 -2.06
C PHE A 691 -26.80 -3.20 -2.66
N TYR A 692 -25.55 -3.12 -3.02
CA TYR A 692 -24.93 -1.95 -3.65
C TYR A 692 -25.01 -2.14 -5.17
N TYR A 693 -25.65 -1.21 -5.89
CA TYR A 693 -25.83 -1.28 -7.33
C TYR A 693 -25.59 0.04 -8.05
N LYS A 694 -25.59 1.15 -7.31
CA LYS A 694 -25.24 2.46 -7.85
C LYS A 694 -23.78 2.76 -7.52
N ARG A 695 -23.14 3.53 -8.38
CA ARG A 695 -21.80 4.00 -8.16
C ARG A 695 -21.64 4.82 -6.87
N ASP A 696 -22.64 5.65 -6.54
CA ASP A 696 -22.64 6.51 -5.36
C ASP A 696 -22.95 5.77 -4.04
N ASP A 697 -23.44 4.53 -4.11
CA ASP A 697 -23.78 3.72 -2.93
C ASP A 697 -22.56 3.13 -2.21
N VAL A 698 -21.39 3.20 -2.80
CA VAL A 698 -20.17 2.53 -2.32
C VAL A 698 -19.56 3.20 -1.07
N SER A 699 -19.96 4.42 -0.73
CA SER A 699 -19.53 5.15 0.47
C SER A 699 -20.21 4.72 1.77
N GLY A 700 -21.15 3.76 1.73
CA GLY A 700 -21.87 3.29 2.90
C GLY A 700 -21.02 2.33 3.73
N GLN A 701 -20.72 2.70 4.98
CA GLN A 701 -20.01 1.86 5.93
C GLN A 701 -20.72 0.53 6.15
N ASP A 702 -20.08 -0.54 5.79
CA ASP A 702 -20.50 -1.89 6.12
C ASP A 702 -20.15 -2.21 7.58
N ARG A 703 -21.17 -2.17 8.45
CA ARG A 703 -21.03 -2.50 9.88
C ARG A 703 -20.73 -3.99 10.14
N SER A 704 -20.69 -4.82 9.11
CA SER A 704 -20.43 -6.25 9.21
C SER A 704 -19.07 -6.53 9.87
N TYR A 705 -18.05 -5.75 9.51
CA TYR A 705 -16.72 -5.86 10.11
C TYR A 705 -16.71 -5.49 11.60
N GLU A 706 -17.42 -4.44 12.01
CA GLU A 706 -17.55 -4.06 13.42
C GLU A 706 -18.24 -5.16 14.25
N LEU A 707 -19.28 -5.76 13.69
CA LEU A 707 -19.99 -6.86 14.33
C LEU A 707 -19.10 -8.09 14.49
N ALA A 708 -18.35 -8.46 13.46
CA ALA A 708 -17.44 -9.58 13.51
C ALA A 708 -16.29 -9.33 14.51
N GLN A 709 -15.68 -8.16 14.50
CA GLN A 709 -14.62 -7.76 15.43
C GLN A 709 -15.05 -7.72 16.88
N SER A 710 -16.31 -7.33 17.13
CA SER A 710 -16.87 -7.32 18.50
C SER A 710 -17.30 -8.71 19.00
N GLY A 711 -17.01 -9.80 18.26
CA GLY A 711 -17.38 -11.16 18.64
C GLY A 711 -18.91 -11.44 18.58
N ARG A 712 -19.68 -10.56 17.93
CA ARG A 712 -21.14 -10.63 17.84
C ARG A 712 -21.65 -11.42 16.63
N VAL A 713 -20.76 -12.09 15.89
CA VAL A 713 -21.08 -12.89 14.71
C VAL A 713 -20.68 -14.33 14.93
N GLY A 714 -21.58 -15.27 14.61
CA GLY A 714 -21.32 -16.70 14.67
C GLY A 714 -20.56 -17.24 13.47
N MET A 715 -20.95 -16.83 12.26
CA MET A 715 -20.40 -17.31 10.99
C MET A 715 -20.35 -16.22 9.92
N TRP A 716 -19.38 -16.33 9.01
CA TRP A 716 -19.29 -15.54 7.77
C TRP A 716 -18.45 -16.29 6.73
N PHE A 717 -18.51 -15.85 5.47
CA PHE A 717 -17.59 -16.32 4.43
C PHE A 717 -16.43 -15.33 4.28
N GLY A 718 -15.21 -15.82 4.30
CA GLY A 718 -14.04 -14.97 4.21
C GLY A 718 -12.74 -15.68 4.54
N TYR A 719 -11.75 -14.90 4.89
CA TYR A 719 -10.43 -15.36 5.26
C TYR A 719 -10.29 -15.31 6.79
N ALA A 720 -9.83 -16.39 7.41
CA ALA A 720 -9.70 -16.48 8.87
C ALA A 720 -8.72 -15.46 9.45
N GLU A 721 -7.68 -15.09 8.70
CA GLU A 721 -6.65 -14.13 9.08
C GLU A 721 -7.17 -12.73 9.34
N THR A 722 -8.34 -12.36 8.77
CA THR A 722 -8.92 -11.01 8.90
C THR A 722 -9.17 -10.60 10.36
N PHE A 723 -9.24 -11.56 11.30
CA PHE A 723 -9.63 -11.31 12.69
C PHE A 723 -8.61 -11.77 13.74
N GLN A 724 -7.47 -12.29 13.30
CA GLN A 724 -6.41 -12.72 14.18
C GLN A 724 -5.37 -11.60 14.32
N GLU A 725 -4.94 -11.30 15.53
CA GLU A 725 -3.92 -10.29 15.87
C GLU A 725 -4.30 -8.79 15.82
N GLY A 726 -5.57 -8.42 15.71
CA GLY A 726 -5.96 -7.01 15.74
C GLY A 726 -5.50 -6.23 14.49
N VAL A 727 -5.12 -6.92 13.44
CA VAL A 727 -4.85 -6.33 12.13
C VAL A 727 -6.13 -6.44 11.33
N ILE A 728 -6.81 -5.32 11.17
CA ILE A 728 -7.77 -5.17 10.08
C ILE A 728 -6.92 -5.12 8.83
N THR A 729 -6.82 -6.21 8.08
CA THR A 729 -6.59 -6.04 6.66
C THR A 729 -7.90 -5.50 6.10
N GLN A 730 -8.05 -4.19 6.08
CA GLN A 730 -8.99 -3.58 5.14
C GLN A 730 -8.62 -4.11 3.74
N PRO A 731 -9.58 -4.23 2.82
CA PRO A 731 -9.24 -4.40 1.42
C PRO A 731 -8.14 -3.38 1.13
N ILE A 732 -7.04 -3.84 0.56
CA ILE A 732 -5.82 -3.08 0.33
C ILE A 732 -6.22 -1.70 -0.19
N ALA A 733 -6.08 -0.69 0.68
CA ALA A 733 -6.06 0.67 0.18
C ALA A 733 -4.91 0.71 -0.83
N PRO A 734 -5.08 1.31 -2.00
CA PRO A 734 -3.99 1.43 -2.96
C PRO A 734 -2.77 1.99 -2.22
N GLU A 735 -1.61 1.44 -2.51
CA GLU A 735 -0.34 1.81 -1.89
C GLU A 735 -0.24 3.32 -1.77
N GLY A 736 -0.14 3.82 -0.54
CA GLY A 736 0.02 5.25 -0.28
C GLY A 736 -0.97 5.91 0.66
N GLY A 737 -1.92 5.18 1.19
CA GLY A 737 -2.77 5.69 2.28
C GLY A 737 -2.05 5.66 3.62
N PRO A 738 -2.33 6.62 4.53
CA PRO A 738 -1.73 6.65 5.86
C PRO A 738 -2.05 5.37 6.62
N ALA A 739 -1.09 4.88 7.42
CA ALA A 739 -1.26 3.72 8.27
C ALA A 739 -2.52 3.84 9.13
N LEU A 740 -3.44 2.90 8.96
CA LEU A 740 -4.69 2.86 9.71
C LEU A 740 -4.43 2.53 11.19
N PRO A 741 -5.20 3.09 12.12
CA PRO A 741 -4.99 2.86 13.53
C PRO A 741 -5.29 1.42 13.93
N THR A 742 -4.49 0.93 14.87
CA THR A 742 -4.61 -0.38 15.51
C THR A 742 -6.02 -0.59 16.09
N ALA A 743 -6.68 -1.64 15.63
CA ALA A 743 -7.96 -2.09 16.19
C ALA A 743 -7.86 -2.33 17.71
N VAL A 744 -8.97 -2.13 18.40
CA VAL A 744 -9.10 -2.52 19.82
C VAL A 744 -8.87 -4.02 19.95
N PRO A 745 -7.91 -4.48 20.74
CA PRO A 745 -7.65 -5.90 20.88
C PRO A 745 -8.88 -6.62 21.46
N LEU A 746 -9.40 -7.62 20.74
CA LEU A 746 -10.40 -8.55 21.26
C LEU A 746 -9.82 -9.34 22.45
N THR A 747 -10.65 -9.73 23.39
CA THR A 747 -10.23 -10.63 24.47
C THR A 747 -9.87 -12.01 23.91
N PRO A 748 -8.99 -12.80 24.55
CA PRO A 748 -8.60 -14.11 24.06
C PRO A 748 -9.76 -15.07 23.79
N VAL A 749 -10.87 -14.94 24.55
CA VAL A 749 -12.08 -15.77 24.38
C VAL A 749 -12.86 -15.35 23.13
N GLU A 750 -12.82 -14.07 22.75
CA GLU A 750 -13.48 -13.55 21.54
C GLU A 750 -12.69 -13.82 20.27
N ARG A 751 -11.47 -14.33 20.39
CA ARG A 751 -10.53 -14.58 19.28
C ARG A 751 -10.47 -16.04 18.84
N ASP A 752 -11.30 -16.94 19.36
CA ASP A 752 -11.33 -18.35 18.91
C ASP A 752 -12.07 -18.48 17.57
N ILE A 753 -11.49 -17.81 16.54
CA ILE A 753 -11.98 -17.82 15.16
C ILE A 753 -11.31 -18.95 14.42
N ARG A 754 -12.11 -19.80 13.76
CA ARG A 754 -11.63 -20.96 13.01
C ARG A 754 -12.22 -20.99 11.60
N ALA A 755 -11.52 -21.68 10.70
CA ALA A 755 -11.98 -21.93 9.34
C ALA A 755 -12.52 -23.35 9.19
N ALA A 756 -13.53 -23.51 8.37
CA ALA A 756 -14.11 -24.79 7.98
C ALA A 756 -14.29 -24.86 6.45
N PRO A 757 -14.34 -26.06 5.86
CA PRO A 757 -14.64 -26.22 4.45
C PRO A 757 -15.97 -25.57 4.06
N LEU A 758 -16.06 -25.16 2.79
CA LEU A 758 -17.33 -24.62 2.28
C LEU A 758 -18.41 -25.70 2.27
N PRO A 759 -19.68 -25.38 2.59
CA PRO A 759 -20.81 -26.29 2.49
C PRO A 759 -20.98 -26.88 1.08
N VAL A 760 -21.43 -28.14 0.98
CA VAL A 760 -21.49 -28.85 -0.32
C VAL A 760 -22.72 -28.57 -1.18
N GLY A 761 -23.69 -27.83 -0.70
CA GLY A 761 -24.92 -27.53 -1.45
C GLY A 761 -25.88 -28.69 -1.64
N ALA A 762 -26.97 -28.44 -2.34
CA ALA A 762 -28.01 -29.43 -2.63
C ALA A 762 -27.53 -30.56 -3.56
N ALA A 763 -26.60 -30.27 -4.45
CA ALA A 763 -26.00 -31.22 -5.38
C ALA A 763 -24.93 -32.11 -4.74
N GLY A 764 -24.58 -31.88 -3.47
CA GLY A 764 -23.49 -32.59 -2.79
C GLY A 764 -22.08 -32.18 -3.24
N VAL A 765 -21.97 -31.08 -3.94
CA VAL A 765 -20.69 -30.56 -4.49
C VAL A 765 -20.49 -29.12 -4.02
N PRO A 766 -19.37 -28.80 -3.37
CA PRO A 766 -19.12 -27.41 -2.96
C PRO A 766 -18.82 -26.56 -4.20
N PRO A 767 -19.29 -25.33 -4.27
CA PRO A 767 -18.81 -24.38 -5.24
C PRO A 767 -17.35 -24.02 -4.92
N SER A 768 -16.50 -23.96 -5.94
CA SER A 768 -15.11 -23.53 -5.77
C SER A 768 -14.95 -22.10 -6.24
N GLU A 769 -14.88 -21.17 -5.31
CA GLU A 769 -14.43 -19.80 -5.58
C GLU A 769 -12.90 -19.80 -5.53
N LEU A 770 -12.27 -20.18 -6.62
CA LEU A 770 -10.82 -20.20 -6.72
C LEU A 770 -10.32 -18.84 -7.21
N PHE A 771 -9.58 -18.16 -6.39
CA PHE A 771 -8.71 -17.06 -6.81
C PHE A 771 -7.32 -17.63 -7.07
N LEU A 772 -6.91 -17.62 -8.34
CA LEU A 772 -5.65 -18.20 -8.77
C LEU A 772 -4.70 -17.11 -9.24
N ARG A 773 -3.44 -17.27 -8.83
CA ARG A 773 -2.32 -16.62 -9.53
C ARG A 773 -1.66 -17.64 -10.43
N GLY A 774 -1.39 -17.26 -11.65
CA GLY A 774 -0.80 -18.13 -12.66
C GLY A 774 0.46 -17.55 -13.27
N LEU A 775 1.26 -18.43 -13.82
CA LEU A 775 2.50 -18.16 -14.55
C LEU A 775 2.27 -18.47 -16.02
N PHE A 776 2.57 -17.53 -16.89
CA PHE A 776 2.24 -17.60 -18.31
C PHE A 776 3.46 -17.37 -19.18
N ILE A 777 3.45 -17.95 -20.37
CA ILE A 777 4.45 -17.69 -21.43
C ILE A 777 3.72 -17.08 -22.63
N SER A 778 4.27 -15.99 -23.16
CA SER A 778 3.77 -15.36 -24.38
C SER A 778 3.94 -16.30 -25.57
N ALA A 779 2.93 -16.36 -26.44
CA ALA A 779 3.06 -17.06 -27.75
C ALA A 779 4.16 -16.45 -28.64
N ARG A 780 4.64 -15.24 -28.33
CA ARG A 780 5.70 -14.52 -29.05
C ARG A 780 7.09 -14.70 -28.42
N ALA A 781 7.19 -15.38 -27.27
CA ALA A 781 8.45 -15.59 -26.58
C ALA A 781 9.49 -16.24 -27.48
N GLN A 782 10.66 -15.62 -27.64
CA GLN A 782 11.72 -16.12 -28.47
C GLN A 782 12.47 -17.31 -27.82
N GLN A 783 12.39 -17.40 -26.51
CA GLN A 783 13.07 -18.41 -25.68
C GLN A 783 12.08 -19.13 -24.75
N PRO A 784 11.06 -19.81 -25.28
CA PRO A 784 10.00 -20.41 -24.47
C PRO A 784 10.51 -21.49 -23.50
N GLN A 785 11.59 -22.20 -23.83
CA GLN A 785 12.20 -23.19 -22.95
C GLN A 785 12.87 -22.51 -21.73
N ALA A 786 13.54 -21.39 -21.92
CA ALA A 786 14.14 -20.63 -20.82
C ALA A 786 13.05 -20.02 -19.89
N CYS A 787 11.95 -19.54 -20.47
CA CYS A 787 10.76 -19.13 -19.71
C CYS A 787 10.17 -20.31 -18.92
N TRP A 788 10.08 -21.52 -19.51
CA TRP A 788 9.58 -22.72 -18.84
C TRP A 788 10.44 -23.06 -17.62
N GLU A 789 11.76 -23.07 -17.74
CA GLU A 789 12.66 -23.33 -16.63
C GLU A 789 12.45 -22.31 -15.49
N TRP A 790 12.26 -21.05 -15.83
CA TRP A 790 11.99 -19.98 -14.84
C TRP A 790 10.64 -20.18 -14.13
N ILE A 791 9.54 -20.32 -14.87
CA ILE A 791 8.21 -20.46 -14.25
C ILE A 791 8.06 -21.80 -13.49
N LYS A 792 8.74 -22.86 -13.94
CA LYS A 792 8.86 -24.11 -13.20
C LYS A 792 9.55 -23.91 -11.85
N PHE A 793 10.69 -23.21 -11.84
CA PHE A 793 11.40 -22.86 -10.61
C PHE A 793 10.50 -22.04 -9.66
N LEU A 794 9.87 -20.98 -10.17
CA LEU A 794 8.93 -20.17 -9.41
C LEU A 794 7.80 -20.99 -8.79
N SER A 795 7.26 -21.98 -9.52
CA SER A 795 6.16 -22.82 -9.02
C SER A 795 6.51 -23.63 -7.77
N SER A 796 7.80 -23.70 -7.43
CA SER A 796 8.31 -24.36 -6.22
C SER A 796 8.72 -23.38 -5.12
N ASP A 797 8.80 -22.09 -5.43
CA ASP A 797 9.16 -21.05 -4.45
C ASP A 797 7.92 -20.61 -3.68
N THR A 798 7.99 -20.64 -2.34
CA THR A 798 6.88 -20.27 -1.47
C THR A 798 7.01 -18.88 -0.86
N SER A 799 8.08 -18.18 -1.14
CA SER A 799 8.39 -16.89 -0.51
C SER A 799 7.44 -15.76 -0.92
N LEU A 800 6.76 -15.89 -2.08
CA LEU A 800 5.73 -14.94 -2.53
C LEU A 800 4.29 -15.35 -2.14
N MET A 801 4.14 -16.40 -1.34
CA MET A 801 2.81 -16.96 -1.01
C MET A 801 2.35 -16.45 0.38
N TYR A 802 2.17 -15.13 0.55
CA TYR A 802 1.83 -14.51 1.83
C TYR A 802 0.61 -15.12 2.53
N SER A 803 -0.53 -15.13 1.81
CA SER A 803 -1.81 -15.65 2.30
C SER A 803 -2.35 -16.79 1.43
N ASP A 804 -1.63 -17.20 0.41
CA ASP A 804 -2.07 -18.18 -0.57
C ASP A 804 -1.46 -19.56 -0.31
N MET A 805 -2.16 -20.60 -0.71
CA MET A 805 -1.66 -21.97 -0.69
C MET A 805 -0.96 -22.30 -2.03
N PRO A 806 0.20 -23.00 -2.03
CA PRO A 806 0.80 -23.47 -3.27
C PRO A 806 -0.16 -24.30 -4.11
N ALA A 807 -0.18 -24.08 -5.44
CA ALA A 807 -1.00 -24.86 -6.36
C ALA A 807 -0.44 -26.28 -6.60
N ARG A 808 0.82 -26.53 -6.24
CA ARG A 808 1.45 -27.87 -6.25
C ARG A 808 1.26 -28.58 -4.91
N ARG A 809 0.69 -29.79 -4.95
CA ARG A 809 0.39 -30.57 -3.74
C ARG A 809 1.63 -30.90 -2.93
N SER A 810 2.74 -31.30 -3.60
CA SER A 810 4.01 -31.60 -2.92
C SER A 810 4.57 -30.38 -2.17
N ILE A 811 4.46 -29.19 -2.75
CA ILE A 811 4.91 -27.94 -2.14
C ILE A 811 3.98 -27.53 -0.99
N ALA A 812 2.66 -27.62 -1.18
CA ALA A 812 1.66 -27.33 -0.14
C ALA A 812 1.77 -28.27 1.08
N GLN A 813 2.42 -29.42 0.94
CA GLN A 813 2.66 -30.42 2.01
C GLN A 813 4.12 -30.44 2.48
N SER A 814 4.99 -29.60 1.89
CA SER A 814 6.41 -29.58 2.24
C SER A 814 6.63 -29.04 3.65
N GLU A 815 7.64 -29.61 4.34
CA GLU A 815 8.01 -29.14 5.68
C GLU A 815 8.41 -27.66 5.68
N THR A 816 9.04 -27.20 4.61
CA THR A 816 9.44 -25.78 4.43
C THR A 816 8.21 -24.88 4.42
N PHE A 817 7.20 -25.18 3.61
CA PHE A 817 5.98 -24.38 3.55
C PHE A 817 5.19 -24.46 4.87
N LEU A 818 5.02 -25.66 5.44
CA LEU A 818 4.27 -25.85 6.69
C LEU A 818 4.89 -25.11 7.88
N LYS A 819 6.21 -24.94 7.93
CA LYS A 819 6.90 -24.16 8.97
C LYS A 819 6.73 -22.64 8.79
N GLN A 820 6.45 -22.17 7.58
CA GLN A 820 6.21 -20.75 7.28
C GLN A 820 4.76 -20.31 7.61
N ILE A 821 3.84 -21.27 7.71
CA ILE A 821 2.42 -21.00 7.97
C ILE A 821 2.22 -20.65 9.44
N PRO A 822 1.66 -19.47 9.76
CA PRO A 822 1.17 -19.19 11.11
C PRO A 822 0.11 -20.23 11.52
N PRO A 823 0.09 -20.66 12.81
CA PRO A 823 -0.82 -21.71 13.28
C PRO A 823 -2.29 -21.48 12.93
N GLU A 824 -2.71 -20.22 12.91
CA GLU A 824 -4.07 -19.81 12.57
C GLU A 824 -4.42 -20.05 11.10
N ARG A 825 -3.46 -19.92 10.17
CA ARG A 825 -3.67 -20.21 8.73
C ARG A 825 -3.67 -21.71 8.42
N ALA A 826 -3.09 -22.52 9.27
CA ALA A 826 -3.09 -23.96 9.08
C ALA A 826 -4.52 -24.52 8.96
N ALA A 827 -5.45 -24.05 9.79
CA ALA A 827 -6.86 -24.42 9.71
C ALA A 827 -7.53 -23.99 8.40
N GLN A 828 -7.21 -22.80 7.89
CA GLN A 828 -7.72 -22.30 6.61
C GLN A 828 -7.20 -23.16 5.44
N PHE A 829 -5.91 -23.43 5.40
CA PHE A 829 -5.34 -24.28 4.34
C PHE A 829 -5.85 -25.71 4.39
N GLU A 830 -6.12 -26.24 5.58
CA GLU A 830 -6.79 -27.54 5.73
C GLU A 830 -8.20 -27.50 5.18
N ALA A 831 -8.95 -26.43 5.45
CA ALA A 831 -10.30 -26.23 4.92
C ALA A 831 -10.29 -26.11 3.38
N ILE A 832 -9.32 -25.39 2.81
CA ILE A 832 -9.11 -25.27 1.36
C ILE A 832 -8.79 -26.64 0.77
N ARG A 833 -7.85 -27.40 1.33
CA ARG A 833 -7.50 -28.75 0.87
C ARG A 833 -8.69 -29.71 0.91
N ALA A 834 -9.47 -29.67 2.01
CA ALA A 834 -10.67 -30.48 2.14
C ALA A 834 -11.72 -30.11 1.07
N THR A 835 -11.89 -28.84 0.78
CA THR A 835 -12.80 -28.37 -0.29
C THR A 835 -12.31 -28.82 -1.68
N LEU A 836 -11.01 -28.69 -1.98
CA LEU A 836 -10.42 -29.11 -3.27
C LEU A 836 -10.38 -30.62 -3.48
N ALA A 837 -10.50 -31.41 -2.42
CA ALA A 837 -10.59 -32.87 -2.51
C ALA A 837 -11.96 -33.35 -3.04
N ILE A 838 -13.01 -32.53 -2.91
CA ILE A 838 -14.35 -32.82 -3.40
C ILE A 838 -14.44 -32.38 -4.87
N PRO A 839 -14.93 -33.22 -5.80
CA PRO A 839 -15.11 -32.80 -7.19
C PRO A 839 -16.01 -31.56 -7.25
N SER A 840 -15.50 -30.44 -7.72
CA SER A 840 -16.26 -29.21 -7.89
C SER A 840 -16.78 -29.07 -9.32
N GLN A 841 -17.99 -28.55 -9.46
CA GLN A 841 -18.43 -28.03 -10.77
C GLN A 841 -17.64 -26.74 -11.01
N ASN A 842 -17.14 -26.58 -12.23
CA ASN A 842 -16.38 -25.39 -12.60
C ASN A 842 -17.31 -24.15 -12.54
N VAL A 843 -17.18 -23.30 -11.51
CA VAL A 843 -18.06 -22.14 -11.33
C VAL A 843 -17.40 -20.92 -11.97
N ASN A 844 -17.29 -20.90 -13.28
CA ASN A 844 -16.98 -19.69 -14.05
C ASN A 844 -18.18 -18.73 -14.17
N ASP A 845 -19.30 -19.03 -13.48
CA ASP A 845 -20.53 -18.25 -13.61
C ASP A 845 -20.41 -16.85 -13.02
N GLN A 846 -19.56 -16.65 -12.01
CA GLN A 846 -19.31 -15.32 -11.46
C GLN A 846 -18.60 -14.44 -12.50
N ASN A 847 -17.57 -14.95 -13.14
CA ASN A 847 -16.83 -14.20 -14.15
C ASN A 847 -17.72 -13.89 -15.38
N ALA A 848 -18.63 -14.79 -15.74
CA ALA A 848 -19.60 -14.54 -16.80
C ALA A 848 -20.66 -13.51 -16.40
N PHE A 849 -21.08 -13.51 -15.13
CA PHE A 849 -22.07 -12.56 -14.59
C PHE A 849 -21.50 -11.13 -14.48
N TYR A 850 -20.21 -10.97 -14.18
CA TYR A 850 -19.51 -9.68 -14.18
C TYR A 850 -18.77 -9.40 -15.50
N GLY A 851 -18.95 -10.24 -16.53
CA GLY A 851 -18.23 -10.15 -17.77
C GLY A 851 -18.83 -9.14 -18.75
N GLN A 852 -18.11 -8.91 -19.85
CA GLN A 852 -18.41 -7.91 -20.89
C GLN A 852 -19.85 -7.92 -21.43
N TYR A 853 -20.53 -9.08 -21.46
CA TYR A 853 -21.88 -9.23 -21.99
C TYR A 853 -22.98 -9.22 -20.92
N SER A 854 -22.64 -8.87 -19.69
CA SER A 854 -23.54 -8.82 -18.56
C SER A 854 -23.32 -7.55 -17.75
N ASP A 855 -24.37 -7.03 -17.15
CA ASP A 855 -24.29 -5.94 -16.18
C ASP A 855 -25.18 -6.30 -14.98
N PRO A 856 -24.58 -6.44 -13.80
CA PRO A 856 -25.29 -6.83 -12.58
C PRO A 856 -26.20 -5.75 -11.99
N TYR A 857 -26.14 -4.52 -12.52
CA TYR A 857 -26.88 -3.36 -12.01
C TYR A 857 -28.38 -3.66 -11.81
N TRP A 858 -29.07 -4.13 -12.86
CA TRP A 858 -30.53 -4.38 -12.77
C TRP A 858 -30.87 -5.52 -11.82
N PHE A 859 -30.01 -6.53 -11.74
CA PHE A 859 -30.18 -7.65 -10.81
C PHE A 859 -30.12 -7.16 -9.35
N PHE A 860 -29.08 -6.45 -8.96
CA PHE A 860 -28.96 -5.96 -7.59
C PHE A 860 -29.95 -4.83 -7.26
N LYS A 861 -30.34 -4.01 -8.24
CA LYS A 861 -31.44 -3.04 -8.11
C LYS A 861 -32.76 -3.74 -7.77
N ALA A 862 -33.06 -4.87 -8.43
CA ALA A 862 -34.24 -5.68 -8.14
C ALA A 862 -34.21 -6.23 -6.70
N LEU A 863 -33.08 -6.78 -6.27
CA LEU A 863 -32.92 -7.30 -4.90
C LEU A 863 -33.01 -6.21 -3.83
N SER A 864 -32.44 -5.04 -4.09
CA SER A 864 -32.59 -3.88 -3.20
C SER A 864 -34.05 -3.48 -3.05
N ALA A 865 -34.85 -3.47 -4.14
CA ALA A 865 -36.30 -3.19 -4.08
C ALA A 865 -37.05 -4.23 -3.25
N VAL A 866 -36.68 -5.50 -3.33
CA VAL A 866 -37.28 -6.57 -2.52
C VAL A 866 -36.99 -6.37 -1.03
N VAL A 867 -35.72 -6.14 -0.69
CA VAL A 867 -35.27 -6.04 0.72
C VAL A 867 -35.73 -4.73 1.36
N GLU A 868 -35.62 -3.60 0.68
CA GLU A 868 -35.86 -2.27 1.26
C GLU A 868 -37.32 -1.85 1.18
N LYS A 869 -38.05 -2.30 0.13
CA LYS A 869 -39.42 -1.85 -0.16
C LYS A 869 -40.45 -2.97 -0.09
N GLY A 870 -40.06 -4.22 0.16
CA GLY A 870 -40.94 -5.36 0.16
C GLY A 870 -41.54 -5.66 -1.22
N ALA A 871 -40.84 -5.34 -2.32
CA ALA A 871 -41.31 -5.59 -3.68
C ALA A 871 -41.42 -7.10 -3.97
N ASN A 872 -42.23 -7.47 -4.97
CA ASN A 872 -42.38 -8.88 -5.36
C ASN A 872 -41.14 -9.35 -6.11
N LEU A 873 -40.48 -10.39 -5.59
CA LEU A 873 -39.18 -10.91 -6.12
C LEU A 873 -39.31 -11.34 -7.58
N GLU A 874 -40.32 -12.13 -7.95
CA GLU A 874 -40.47 -12.66 -9.30
C GLU A 874 -40.70 -11.54 -10.33
N LYS A 875 -41.48 -10.53 -9.97
CA LYS A 875 -41.73 -9.37 -10.82
C LYS A 875 -40.46 -8.56 -11.05
N GLU A 876 -39.72 -8.25 -9.97
CA GLU A 876 -38.50 -7.47 -10.06
C GLU A 876 -37.41 -8.21 -10.84
N LEU A 877 -37.26 -9.53 -10.62
CA LEU A 877 -36.29 -10.35 -11.38
C LEU A 877 -36.68 -10.47 -12.87
N ALA A 878 -38.00 -10.55 -13.21
CA ALA A 878 -38.44 -10.57 -14.60
C ALA A 878 -38.11 -9.25 -15.32
N GLU A 879 -38.28 -8.13 -14.65
CA GLU A 879 -37.92 -6.82 -15.18
C GLU A 879 -36.40 -6.68 -15.32
N ALA A 880 -35.62 -7.08 -14.32
CA ALA A 880 -34.16 -7.10 -14.37
C ALA A 880 -33.64 -7.97 -15.53
N GLN A 881 -34.23 -9.16 -15.72
CA GLN A 881 -33.86 -10.04 -16.84
C GLN A 881 -34.14 -9.40 -18.21
N ARG A 882 -35.25 -8.69 -18.36
CA ARG A 882 -35.58 -7.96 -19.59
C ARG A 882 -34.50 -6.95 -19.96
N PHE A 883 -34.06 -6.12 -18.97
CA PHE A 883 -33.01 -5.13 -19.17
C PHE A 883 -31.65 -5.81 -19.47
N ALA A 884 -31.28 -6.81 -18.69
CA ALA A 884 -30.00 -7.51 -18.88
C ALA A 884 -29.94 -8.26 -20.24
N THR A 885 -31.10 -8.78 -20.73
CA THR A 885 -31.16 -9.38 -22.07
C THR A 885 -30.97 -8.33 -23.17
N ALA A 886 -31.63 -7.19 -23.06
CA ALA A 886 -31.50 -6.09 -24.03
C ALA A 886 -30.06 -5.53 -24.03
N PHE A 887 -29.41 -5.45 -22.85
CA PHE A 887 -28.01 -5.07 -22.76
C PHE A 887 -27.09 -6.06 -23.47
N ALA A 888 -27.23 -7.36 -23.22
CA ALA A 888 -26.45 -8.39 -23.89
C ALA A 888 -26.62 -8.37 -25.43
N GLU A 889 -27.85 -8.13 -25.90
CA GLU A 889 -28.15 -7.96 -27.34
C GLU A 889 -27.48 -6.70 -27.93
N CYS A 890 -27.45 -5.61 -27.19
CA CYS A 890 -26.74 -4.39 -27.58
C CYS A 890 -25.23 -4.64 -27.66
N MET A 891 -24.64 -5.28 -26.65
CA MET A 891 -23.21 -5.60 -26.59
C MET A 891 -22.75 -6.57 -27.71
N ASN A 892 -23.68 -7.29 -28.33
CA ASN A 892 -23.40 -8.14 -29.49
C ASN A 892 -23.25 -7.37 -30.82
N ARG A 893 -23.55 -6.08 -30.84
CA ARG A 893 -23.42 -5.26 -32.07
C ARG A 893 -21.92 -4.91 -32.30
N ALA A 894 -21.58 -4.68 -33.58
CA ALA A 894 -20.22 -4.24 -33.90
C ALA A 894 -19.92 -2.88 -33.26
N ASN A 895 -18.77 -2.73 -32.63
CA ASN A 895 -18.33 -1.51 -31.92
C ASN A 895 -19.24 -1.08 -30.75
N ALA A 896 -19.97 -2.02 -30.15
CA ALA A 896 -20.78 -1.73 -28.95
C ALA A 896 -19.88 -1.31 -27.77
N ARG A 897 -20.36 -0.30 -27.03
CA ARG A 897 -19.71 0.17 -25.82
C ARG A 897 -20.67 0.00 -24.64
N ALA A 898 -20.19 -0.54 -23.54
CA ALA A 898 -21.04 -0.85 -22.38
C ALA A 898 -21.78 0.40 -21.83
N PRO A 899 -21.19 1.59 -21.68
CA PRO A 899 -21.91 2.80 -21.26
C PRO A 899 -23.05 3.17 -22.21
N ALA A 900 -22.79 3.16 -23.52
CA ALA A 900 -23.81 3.50 -24.52
C ALA A 900 -24.96 2.48 -24.51
N CYS A 901 -24.65 1.17 -24.43
CA CYS A 901 -25.65 0.12 -24.34
C CYS A 901 -26.49 0.23 -23.04
N ALA A 902 -25.86 0.53 -21.89
CA ALA A 902 -26.57 0.68 -20.63
C ALA A 902 -27.59 1.83 -20.68
N LYS A 903 -27.21 2.99 -21.21
CA LYS A 903 -28.08 4.16 -21.39
C LYS A 903 -29.16 3.95 -22.47
N GLU A 904 -28.86 3.22 -23.56
CA GLU A 904 -29.86 2.86 -24.58
C GLU A 904 -30.98 1.98 -23.99
N VAL A 905 -30.59 1.02 -23.15
CA VAL A 905 -31.50 0.06 -22.54
C VAL A 905 -32.28 0.67 -21.36
N ASP A 906 -31.63 1.46 -20.53
CA ASP A 906 -32.21 2.11 -19.36
C ASP A 906 -31.71 3.57 -19.30
N PRO A 907 -32.49 4.57 -19.76
CA PRO A 907 -32.09 5.97 -19.69
C PRO A 907 -31.82 6.46 -18.26
N ASP A 908 -32.38 5.82 -17.24
CA ASP A 908 -32.17 6.10 -15.82
C ASP A 908 -31.06 5.26 -15.19
N TYR A 909 -30.22 4.62 -16.01
CA TYR A 909 -29.10 3.81 -15.54
C TYR A 909 -28.12 4.63 -14.69
N LYS A 910 -27.76 4.07 -13.52
CA LYS A 910 -26.82 4.67 -12.53
C LYS A 910 -25.77 3.67 -12.04
N GLY A 911 -25.53 2.61 -12.81
CA GLY A 911 -24.53 1.60 -12.49
C GLY A 911 -23.10 2.05 -12.80
N PHE A 912 -22.19 1.10 -12.89
CA PHE A 912 -20.77 1.37 -13.09
C PHE A 912 -20.37 1.64 -14.55
N ASN A 913 -21.18 1.20 -15.52
CA ASN A 913 -20.98 1.47 -16.94
C ASN A 913 -21.51 2.86 -17.31
N VAL A 914 -20.73 3.91 -17.14
CA VAL A 914 -21.04 5.29 -17.52
C VAL A 914 -19.96 5.84 -18.47
N GLU A 915 -20.29 6.89 -19.26
CA GLU A 915 -19.30 7.54 -20.13
C GLU A 915 -18.22 8.23 -19.31
N GLU A 916 -16.98 8.31 -19.84
CA GLU A 916 -15.84 8.94 -19.16
C GLU A 916 -16.11 10.38 -18.71
N GLU A 917 -16.88 11.15 -19.48
CA GLU A 917 -17.28 12.51 -19.14
C GLU A 917 -18.26 12.58 -17.93
N GLU A 918 -18.98 11.48 -17.63
CA GLU A 918 -19.81 11.32 -16.44
C GLU A 918 -19.06 10.63 -15.29
N MET A 919 -17.82 10.19 -15.55
CA MET A 919 -17.01 9.52 -14.52
C MET A 919 -16.48 10.56 -13.53
N ARG A 920 -17.20 10.70 -12.40
CA ARG A 920 -16.48 11.07 -11.17
C ARG A 920 -15.55 9.91 -10.81
N PRO A 921 -14.28 10.15 -10.51
CA PRO A 921 -13.38 9.08 -10.12
C PRO A 921 -13.95 8.31 -8.93
N LEU A 922 -13.87 6.98 -8.98
CA LEU A 922 -14.23 6.13 -7.84
C LEU A 922 -13.32 6.52 -6.66
N PRO A 923 -13.84 6.54 -5.43
CA PRO A 923 -12.97 6.67 -4.26
C PRO A 923 -11.87 5.62 -4.33
N ALA A 924 -10.62 6.05 -4.14
CA ALA A 924 -9.48 5.15 -4.16
C ALA A 924 -9.71 3.98 -3.19
N GLY A 925 -9.73 2.75 -3.71
CA GLY A 925 -9.98 1.53 -2.94
C GLY A 925 -11.08 0.60 -3.48
N TYR A 926 -11.80 0.96 -4.52
CA TYR A 926 -12.81 0.12 -5.16
C TYR A 926 -12.45 -0.13 -6.64
N ALA A 927 -11.71 -1.20 -6.88
CA ALA A 927 -11.81 -1.95 -8.12
C ALA A 927 -12.57 -3.25 -7.82
N PRO A 928 -13.49 -3.69 -8.69
CA PRO A 928 -14.26 -4.93 -8.50
C PRO A 928 -13.36 -6.17 -8.51
#